data_64abce119ed67abd7b17e42275cfe907
#
_entry.id   64abce119ed67abd7b17e42275cfe907
#
_cell.length_a   1.000
_cell.length_b   1.000
_cell.length_c   1.000
_cell.angle_alpha   90.00
_cell.angle_beta   90.00
_cell.angle_gamma   90.00
#
_symmetry.space_group_name_H-M   'P 1'
#
loop_
_entity.id
_entity.type
_entity.pdbx_description
1 polymer ?
#
loop_
_entity_poly.entity_id
_entity_poly.type
_entity_poly.pdbx_seq_one_letter_code
_entity_poly.pdbx_strand_id
1 'polypeptide(L)'
;MGEFFRNTLGPAGWLAVGLVPPAIFALYFLKLKRQPLEVPSTYLWTKVIEDLHVNSIWQRLRQNLLLFLQLLLVALAIFALLRPGWQGESLSGQKFIFLVDRSASMSATDGEGDATRLDTAKKKIAALVDQMDSDMSAMIIAYDDEPDVVQEFTDNRRLLRESLDRIQPTSKPTNIRGALELASGFANPERVSLGEGEAEFDATEQEPVELYVFSDGRFGAVEGFSLGNLQAKYLPIGSVEANNLAITAFNTRRNDSRPEERQAFVQVANFSAEPQTGAVQLFLDGQLRDAAEVTVPAGDVVGTTFNLGDAPTGKLEARLDPPADLKDRLKLDNRGYAVLDPQKQTRILLVTPGNNALELALTTGRAKRLGKVDKLSPEAIGTPDFKQRMGSETYDLVIFDQCAPTKPEEMPLANTLFIGRVPPLPGWAEKSSKEKVGAPQIIDWQRSHPLLNLVELGNVGVVDSLIVRPPSGGKVLVDSTKGPIMAIAPRDGYEDAVLGFEIVGQNADGERTANTNWPRYFSFPNFCLNVFQYLGGASADGQNAVIRPGEPAEIDLPETKDALTVILPDGSKRPIDAPEAGKLVFHETDQPGSYEVQAGGNVLARFAVNLFDREESDVRLRARQDGEKGLQEVESLSIGYVDVAAESPSSPVRKELWTALLLAALAVLVLEWYIYNRRVYI
;
A
#
# COMPACT_ATOMS: atom_id res chain seq x y z
N MET A 1 -22.86 -24.14 35.07
CA MET A 1 -22.47 -23.98 36.50
C MET A 1 -21.02 -24.44 36.78
N GLY A 2 -20.45 -25.35 36.02
CA GLY A 2 -19.07 -25.85 36.22
C GLY A 2 -17.96 -24.83 35.91
N GLU A 3 -18.25 -23.79 35.16
CA GLU A 3 -17.27 -22.78 34.77
C GLU A 3 -17.11 -21.61 35.75
N PHE A 4 -18.09 -21.42 36.64
CA PHE A 4 -18.04 -20.33 37.62
C PHE A 4 -17.11 -20.66 38.79
N PHE A 5 -16.91 -21.93 39.14
CA PHE A 5 -16.09 -22.38 40.26
C PHE A 5 -14.90 -23.22 39.79
N ARG A 6 -13.69 -22.90 40.27
CA ARG A 6 -12.48 -23.71 40.06
C ARG A 6 -12.15 -24.44 41.37
N ASN A 7 -12.41 -25.72 41.41
CA ASN A 7 -12.10 -26.55 42.58
C ASN A 7 -10.55 -26.76 42.68
N THR A 8 -9.94 -26.18 43.70
CA THR A 8 -8.50 -26.24 43.96
C THR A 8 -8.14 -27.31 45.02
N LEU A 9 -9.12 -27.84 45.70
CA LEU A 9 -8.90 -28.82 46.78
C LEU A 9 -9.30 -30.21 46.36
N GLY A 10 -8.45 -31.20 46.69
CA GLY A 10 -8.81 -32.60 46.52
C GLY A 10 -9.90 -33.02 47.54
N PRO A 11 -10.47 -34.27 47.42
CA PRO A 11 -11.53 -34.76 48.31
C PRO A 11 -11.20 -34.69 49.79
N ALA A 12 -9.96 -34.99 50.15
CA ALA A 12 -9.49 -34.91 51.57
C ALA A 12 -9.45 -33.46 52.08
N GLY A 13 -9.07 -32.50 51.23
CA GLY A 13 -9.08 -31.07 51.56
C GLY A 13 -10.51 -30.54 51.80
N TRP A 14 -11.48 -30.95 51.02
CA TRP A 14 -12.89 -30.61 51.17
C TRP A 14 -13.51 -31.23 52.44
N LEU A 15 -13.08 -32.45 52.78
CA LEU A 15 -13.49 -33.11 54.04
C LEU A 15 -12.95 -32.33 55.27
N ALA A 16 -11.71 -31.86 55.22
CA ALA A 16 -11.10 -31.07 56.31
C ALA A 16 -11.80 -29.70 56.45
N VAL A 17 -12.05 -28.97 55.34
CA VAL A 17 -12.74 -27.68 55.34
C VAL A 17 -14.20 -27.83 55.76
N GLY A 18 -14.87 -28.89 55.34
CA GLY A 18 -16.27 -29.21 55.73
C GLY A 18 -16.46 -29.53 57.21
N LEU A 19 -15.39 -29.97 57.92
CA LEU A 19 -15.43 -30.20 59.37
C LEU A 19 -15.34 -28.91 60.22
N VAL A 20 -14.90 -27.79 59.65
CA VAL A 20 -14.70 -26.51 60.38
C VAL A 20 -16.00 -25.93 60.90
N PRO A 21 -17.10 -25.77 60.12
CA PRO A 21 -18.36 -25.24 60.65
C PRO A 21 -18.98 -26.10 61.79
N PRO A 22 -19.05 -27.46 61.65
CA PRO A 22 -19.50 -28.32 62.76
C PRO A 22 -18.63 -28.21 64.00
N ALA A 23 -17.31 -28.09 63.84
CA ALA A 23 -16.39 -27.94 64.98
C ALA A 23 -16.63 -26.62 65.73
N ILE A 24 -16.80 -25.49 65.00
CA ILE A 24 -17.13 -24.21 65.60
C ILE A 24 -18.46 -24.28 66.33
N PHE A 25 -19.46 -24.92 65.73
CA PHE A 25 -20.78 -25.13 66.38
C PHE A 25 -20.64 -25.99 67.61
N ALA A 26 -19.92 -27.09 67.61
CA ALA A 26 -19.69 -27.95 68.75
C ALA A 26 -18.97 -27.21 69.88
N LEU A 27 -17.88 -26.46 69.54
CA LEU A 27 -17.16 -25.68 70.58
C LEU A 27 -18.01 -24.60 71.17
N TYR A 28 -18.97 -24.02 70.47
CA TYR A 28 -19.91 -23.02 71.01
C TYR A 28 -20.87 -23.63 72.00
N PHE A 29 -21.23 -24.88 71.87
CA PHE A 29 -22.11 -25.59 72.78
C PHE A 29 -21.34 -26.27 73.94
N LEU A 30 -19.99 -26.29 73.95
CA LEU A 30 -19.22 -26.74 75.11
C LEU A 30 -19.35 -25.76 76.28
N LYS A 31 -20.33 -26.01 77.10
CA LYS A 31 -20.68 -25.18 78.30
C LYS A 31 -19.66 -25.47 79.37
N LEU A 32 -18.90 -24.50 79.85
CA LEU A 32 -18.06 -24.56 81.01
C LEU A 32 -19.00 -24.85 82.22
N LYS A 33 -18.80 -26.01 82.85
CA LYS A 33 -19.44 -26.33 84.16
C LYS A 33 -19.00 -25.30 85.17
N ARG A 34 -19.88 -24.36 85.53
CA ARG A 34 -19.62 -23.46 86.64
C ARG A 34 -19.85 -24.26 87.95
N GLN A 35 -18.87 -24.27 88.83
CA GLN A 35 -19.04 -24.86 90.17
C GLN A 35 -20.03 -23.98 90.97
N PRO A 36 -21.08 -24.59 91.62
CA PRO A 36 -21.97 -23.84 92.43
C PRO A 36 -21.24 -23.38 93.71
N LEU A 37 -21.21 -22.08 93.94
CA LEU A 37 -20.73 -21.50 95.21
C LEU A 37 -21.94 -21.25 96.08
N GLU A 38 -21.98 -21.93 97.27
CA GLU A 38 -23.02 -21.72 98.24
C GLU A 38 -22.80 -20.37 98.94
N VAL A 39 -23.75 -19.48 98.82
CA VAL A 39 -23.77 -18.14 99.45
C VAL A 39 -24.83 -18.09 100.56
N PRO A 40 -24.51 -17.58 101.75
CA PRO A 40 -25.38 -17.67 102.91
C PRO A 40 -26.71 -16.90 102.86
N SER A 41 -26.86 -15.96 101.90
CA SER A 41 -28.13 -15.25 101.67
C SER A 41 -28.18 -14.70 100.21
N THR A 42 -29.28 -14.95 99.56
CA THR A 42 -29.50 -14.49 98.16
C THR A 42 -30.42 -13.25 98.11
N TYR A 43 -30.81 -12.71 99.23
CA TYR A 43 -31.81 -11.60 99.36
C TYR A 43 -31.34 -10.30 98.68
N LEU A 44 -30.08 -9.96 98.75
CA LEU A 44 -29.51 -8.78 98.08
C LEU A 44 -29.36 -8.97 96.58
N TRP A 45 -29.16 -10.21 96.12
CA TRP A 45 -29.06 -10.53 94.73
C TRP A 45 -30.40 -10.53 94.00
N THR A 46 -31.49 -10.92 94.68
CA THR A 46 -32.83 -10.88 94.08
C THR A 46 -33.26 -9.45 93.73
N LYS A 47 -32.91 -8.45 94.60
CA LYS A 47 -33.21 -7.03 94.33
C LYS A 47 -32.42 -6.42 93.17
N VAL A 48 -31.20 -6.89 92.91
CA VAL A 48 -30.36 -6.44 91.78
C VAL A 48 -30.81 -7.12 90.52
N ILE A 49 -31.42 -8.33 90.61
CA ILE A 49 -31.88 -9.06 89.42
C ILE A 49 -33.17 -8.47 88.82
N GLU A 50 -34.03 -7.84 89.65
CA GLU A 50 -35.25 -7.16 89.16
C GLU A 50 -34.92 -5.97 88.18
N ASP A 51 -33.80 -5.28 88.38
CA ASP A 51 -33.37 -4.17 87.54
C ASP A 51 -32.68 -4.61 86.23
N LEU A 52 -32.37 -5.90 86.07
CA LEU A 52 -31.61 -6.41 84.88
C LEU A 52 -32.50 -6.99 83.79
N HIS A 53 -33.82 -6.94 83.94
CA HIS A 53 -34.71 -7.54 82.93
C HIS A 53 -34.88 -6.77 81.60
N VAL A 54 -34.35 -5.57 81.48
CA VAL A 54 -34.56 -4.73 80.28
C VAL A 54 -33.67 -5.10 79.09
N ASN A 55 -32.61 -5.91 79.26
CA ASN A 55 -31.62 -6.17 78.19
C ASN A 55 -31.48 -7.63 77.72
N SER A 56 -32.41 -8.51 78.09
CA SER A 56 -32.24 -9.96 77.77
C SER A 56 -32.30 -10.29 76.30
N ILE A 57 -33.03 -9.55 75.51
CA ILE A 57 -33.11 -9.75 74.01
C ILE A 57 -31.81 -9.36 73.31
N TRP A 58 -31.24 -8.22 73.74
CA TRP A 58 -29.94 -7.76 73.17
C TRP A 58 -28.77 -8.63 73.57
N GLN A 59 -28.74 -9.22 74.73
CA GLN A 59 -27.69 -10.18 75.13
C GLN A 59 -27.77 -11.51 74.36
N ARG A 60 -29.00 -12.03 74.17
CA ARG A 60 -29.19 -13.23 73.32
C ARG A 60 -28.85 -12.96 71.82
N LEU A 61 -29.19 -11.79 71.32
CA LEU A 61 -28.84 -11.36 69.97
C LEU A 61 -27.31 -11.21 69.80
N ARG A 62 -26.64 -10.61 70.82
CA ARG A 62 -25.17 -10.48 70.82
C ARG A 62 -24.42 -11.83 70.85
N GLN A 63 -24.94 -12.81 71.61
CA GLN A 63 -24.36 -14.15 71.69
C GLN A 63 -24.51 -14.87 70.34
N ASN A 64 -25.65 -14.72 69.71
CA ASN A 64 -25.87 -15.30 68.37
C ASN A 64 -25.15 -14.53 67.23
N LEU A 65 -24.92 -13.22 67.42
CA LEU A 65 -24.22 -12.39 66.48
C LEU A 65 -22.71 -12.81 66.25
N LEU A 66 -22.00 -13.12 67.35
CA LEU A 66 -20.60 -13.61 67.27
C LEU A 66 -20.55 -14.95 66.59
N LEU A 67 -21.41 -15.89 66.86
CA LEU A 67 -21.50 -17.17 66.16
C LEU A 67 -21.80 -16.95 64.64
N PHE A 68 -22.75 -16.03 64.37
CA PHE A 68 -23.08 -15.68 62.98
C PHE A 68 -21.91 -15.10 62.27
N LEU A 69 -21.12 -14.17 62.86
CA LEU A 69 -19.95 -13.58 62.26
C LEU A 69 -18.83 -14.63 61.97
N GLN A 70 -18.64 -15.57 62.92
CA GLN A 70 -17.66 -16.67 62.74
C GLN A 70 -18.09 -17.61 61.63
N LEU A 71 -19.36 -17.99 61.54
CA LEU A 71 -19.86 -18.82 60.45
C LEU A 71 -19.83 -18.09 59.11
N LEU A 72 -20.12 -16.77 59.11
CA LEU A 72 -20.01 -15.93 57.91
C LEU A 72 -18.56 -15.83 57.42
N LEU A 73 -17.61 -15.65 58.35
CA LEU A 73 -16.17 -15.63 58.01
C LEU A 73 -15.73 -16.95 57.38
N VAL A 74 -16.11 -18.09 57.98
CA VAL A 74 -15.80 -19.40 57.43
C VAL A 74 -16.48 -19.61 56.07
N ALA A 75 -17.72 -19.18 55.91
CA ALA A 75 -18.44 -19.26 54.65
C ALA A 75 -17.75 -18.43 53.55
N LEU A 76 -17.32 -17.19 53.87
CA LEU A 76 -16.54 -16.35 52.93
C LEU A 76 -15.20 -16.98 52.58
N ALA A 77 -14.49 -17.60 53.56
CA ALA A 77 -13.25 -18.28 53.34
C ALA A 77 -13.44 -19.53 52.42
N ILE A 78 -14.49 -20.32 52.67
CA ILE A 78 -14.86 -21.47 51.84
C ILE A 78 -15.21 -21.00 50.42
N PHE A 79 -15.97 -19.91 50.30
CA PHE A 79 -16.35 -19.35 49.01
C PHE A 79 -15.14 -18.78 48.27
N ALA A 80 -14.18 -18.18 48.97
CA ALA A 80 -12.91 -17.74 48.38
C ALA A 80 -12.07 -18.93 47.86
N LEU A 81 -12.05 -20.08 48.59
CA LEU A 81 -11.36 -21.32 48.16
C LEU A 81 -11.98 -21.96 46.91
N LEU A 82 -13.27 -21.76 46.67
CA LEU A 82 -13.95 -22.15 45.44
C LEU A 82 -13.54 -21.29 44.21
N ARG A 83 -12.78 -20.23 44.45
CA ARG A 83 -12.35 -19.26 43.45
C ARG A 83 -13.44 -18.91 42.44
N PRO A 84 -14.54 -18.31 42.91
CA PRO A 84 -15.57 -17.86 41.96
C PRO A 84 -14.99 -16.83 40.99
N GLY A 85 -15.31 -16.96 39.75
CA GLY A 85 -14.84 -16.07 38.72
C GLY A 85 -15.80 -16.09 37.53
N TRP A 86 -15.87 -15.01 36.80
CA TRP A 86 -16.55 -14.98 35.54
C TRP A 86 -15.53 -14.95 34.40
N GLN A 87 -15.91 -15.46 33.25
CA GLN A 87 -15.16 -15.28 32.01
C GLN A 87 -15.28 -13.80 31.63
N GLY A 88 -14.18 -13.10 31.70
CA GLY A 88 -14.00 -11.78 31.14
C GLY A 88 -13.04 -11.87 29.97
N GLU A 89 -13.14 -10.93 29.07
CA GLU A 89 -12.14 -10.73 28.03
C GLU A 89 -11.00 -9.92 28.62
N SER A 90 -9.77 -10.37 28.48
CA SER A 90 -8.57 -9.64 28.92
C SER A 90 -7.46 -9.85 27.92
N LEU A 91 -6.67 -8.82 27.74
CA LEU A 91 -5.42 -8.91 26.99
C LEU A 91 -4.42 -9.79 27.74
N SER A 92 -3.71 -10.66 27.02
CA SER A 92 -2.57 -11.43 27.54
C SER A 92 -1.29 -10.78 27.05
N GLY A 93 -0.31 -10.56 27.93
CA GLY A 93 0.96 -9.92 27.61
C GLY A 93 1.11 -8.55 28.27
N GLN A 94 2.29 -7.96 28.16
CA GLN A 94 2.62 -6.65 28.74
C GLN A 94 2.84 -5.57 27.69
N LYS A 95 3.31 -5.94 26.48
CA LYS A 95 3.59 -5.02 25.38
C LYS A 95 2.77 -5.38 24.16
N PHE A 96 2.11 -4.37 23.59
CA PHE A 96 1.22 -4.51 22.45
C PHE A 96 1.62 -3.57 21.33
N ILE A 97 1.58 -4.06 20.09
CA ILE A 97 1.68 -3.22 18.89
C ILE A 97 0.38 -3.40 18.11
N PHE A 98 -0.35 -2.31 17.91
CA PHE A 98 -1.54 -2.26 17.08
C PHE A 98 -1.16 -1.77 15.68
N LEU A 99 -1.15 -2.67 14.68
CA LEU A 99 -1.03 -2.31 13.27
C LEU A 99 -2.42 -2.01 12.72
N VAL A 100 -2.62 -0.78 12.29
CA VAL A 100 -3.89 -0.27 11.81
C VAL A 100 -3.78 0.02 10.32
N ASP A 101 -4.44 -0.78 9.52
CA ASP A 101 -4.58 -0.54 8.10
C ASP A 101 -5.45 0.71 7.88
N ARG A 102 -4.96 1.65 7.07
CA ARG A 102 -5.67 2.89 6.67
C ARG A 102 -5.75 3.06 5.16
N SER A 103 -5.45 2.00 4.40
CA SER A 103 -5.49 1.96 2.94
C SER A 103 -6.86 2.31 2.36
N ALA A 104 -6.95 2.37 1.04
CA ALA A 104 -8.17 2.75 0.33
C ALA A 104 -9.36 1.84 0.68
N SER A 105 -9.15 0.52 0.77
CA SER A 105 -10.19 -0.46 1.09
C SER A 105 -10.79 -0.27 2.50
N MET A 106 -10.02 0.33 3.43
CA MET A 106 -10.50 0.63 4.78
C MET A 106 -11.50 1.79 4.85
N SER A 107 -11.72 2.49 3.71
CA SER A 107 -12.81 3.44 3.53
C SER A 107 -14.15 2.79 3.19
N ALA A 108 -14.17 1.45 2.93
CA ALA A 108 -15.40 0.73 2.64
C ALA A 108 -16.40 0.80 3.80
N THR A 109 -17.70 0.95 3.46
CA THR A 109 -18.79 1.19 4.41
C THR A 109 -19.58 -0.09 4.71
N ASP A 110 -18.91 -1.16 5.08
CA ASP A 110 -19.51 -2.44 5.43
C ASP A 110 -19.50 -2.75 6.94
N GLY A 111 -19.17 -1.76 7.77
CA GLY A 111 -19.26 -1.83 9.21
C GLY A 111 -20.70 -1.69 9.75
N GLU A 112 -20.88 -1.86 11.06
CA GLU A 112 -22.18 -1.69 11.72
C GLU A 112 -22.73 -0.27 11.53
N GLY A 113 -23.94 -0.16 10.98
CA GLY A 113 -24.59 1.13 10.73
C GLY A 113 -23.94 1.94 9.61
N ASP A 114 -23.40 1.27 8.58
CA ASP A 114 -22.66 1.87 7.47
C ASP A 114 -21.40 2.66 7.91
N ALA A 115 -20.81 2.32 9.06
CA ALA A 115 -19.50 2.82 9.48
C ALA A 115 -18.40 2.32 8.55
N THR A 116 -17.31 3.08 8.44
CA THR A 116 -16.14 2.64 7.67
C THR A 116 -15.43 1.49 8.39
N ARG A 117 -14.66 0.71 7.64
CA ARG A 117 -13.79 -0.33 8.21
C ARG A 117 -12.80 0.26 9.19
N LEU A 118 -12.20 1.42 8.85
CA LEU A 118 -11.30 2.12 9.76
C LEU A 118 -11.99 2.52 11.07
N ASP A 119 -13.24 3.01 11.02
CA ASP A 119 -14.00 3.32 12.23
C ASP A 119 -14.26 2.06 13.08
N THR A 120 -14.53 0.93 12.41
CA THR A 120 -14.71 -0.36 13.07
C THR A 120 -13.41 -0.84 13.72
N ALA A 121 -12.26 -0.71 13.03
CA ALA A 121 -10.93 -1.01 13.58
C ALA A 121 -10.64 -0.15 14.80
N LYS A 122 -10.86 1.17 14.71
CA LYS A 122 -10.67 2.11 15.83
C LYS A 122 -11.53 1.74 17.06
N LYS A 123 -12.78 1.38 16.84
CA LYS A 123 -13.66 0.92 17.95
C LYS A 123 -13.14 -0.34 18.63
N LYS A 124 -12.68 -1.33 17.83
CA LYS A 124 -12.09 -2.56 18.36
C LYS A 124 -10.81 -2.27 19.16
N ILE A 125 -9.91 -1.43 18.63
CA ILE A 125 -8.68 -1.05 19.32
C ILE A 125 -8.97 -0.27 20.60
N ALA A 126 -9.90 0.69 20.56
CA ALA A 126 -10.32 1.44 21.77
C ALA A 126 -10.84 0.51 22.86
N ALA A 127 -11.61 -0.52 22.50
CA ALA A 127 -12.08 -1.53 23.44
C ALA A 127 -10.93 -2.35 24.06
N LEU A 128 -9.87 -2.64 23.29
CA LEU A 128 -8.65 -3.29 23.80
C LEU A 128 -7.86 -2.36 24.71
N VAL A 129 -7.69 -1.09 24.35
CA VAL A 129 -7.03 -0.08 25.17
C VAL A 129 -7.74 0.08 26.51
N ASP A 130 -9.06 -0.06 26.55
CA ASP A 130 -9.83 -0.01 27.80
C ASP A 130 -9.58 -1.20 28.74
N GLN A 131 -9.20 -2.34 28.17
CA GLN A 131 -8.90 -3.56 28.91
C GLN A 131 -7.46 -3.62 29.43
N MET A 132 -6.57 -2.71 28.99
CA MET A 132 -5.18 -2.68 29.46
C MET A 132 -5.12 -2.45 30.97
N ASP A 133 -4.25 -3.15 31.66
CA ASP A 133 -3.90 -2.91 33.07
C ASP A 133 -2.74 -1.89 33.17
N SER A 134 -2.42 -1.42 34.38
CA SER A 134 -1.44 -0.35 34.62
C SER A 134 0.02 -0.75 34.32
N ASP A 135 0.30 -2.04 34.18
CA ASP A 135 1.60 -2.62 33.84
C ASP A 135 1.74 -2.93 32.32
N MET A 136 0.69 -2.66 31.56
CA MET A 136 0.65 -2.87 30.12
C MET A 136 0.97 -1.59 29.36
N SER A 137 1.67 -1.71 28.24
CA SER A 137 1.95 -0.61 27.33
C SER A 137 1.63 -0.97 25.88
N ALA A 138 1.16 0.00 25.11
CA ALA A 138 0.81 -0.20 23.71
C ALA A 138 1.42 0.88 22.80
N MET A 139 1.70 0.48 21.57
CA MET A 139 2.14 1.32 20.45
C MET A 139 1.11 1.23 19.33
N ILE A 140 0.89 2.32 18.60
CA ILE A 140 0.01 2.34 17.43
C ILE A 140 0.84 2.70 16.20
N ILE A 141 0.82 1.81 15.21
CA ILE A 141 1.41 2.03 13.89
C ILE A 141 0.26 1.98 12.87
N ALA A 142 0.03 3.09 12.17
CA ALA A 142 -0.86 3.11 11.02
C ALA A 142 -0.05 2.82 9.75
N TYR A 143 -0.66 2.15 8.77
CA TYR A 143 0.02 1.87 7.51
C TYR A 143 -0.95 1.89 6.33
N ASP A 144 -0.41 2.27 5.19
CA ASP A 144 -0.96 2.14 3.85
C ASP A 144 0.16 1.56 2.96
N ASP A 145 0.70 2.29 1.99
CA ASP A 145 1.92 1.94 1.25
C ASP A 145 3.19 2.16 2.10
N GLU A 146 3.12 3.05 3.10
CA GLU A 146 4.19 3.37 4.04
C GLU A 146 3.70 3.31 5.50
N PRO A 147 4.52 2.82 6.44
CA PRO A 147 4.18 2.81 7.86
C PRO A 147 4.42 4.17 8.53
N ASP A 148 3.55 4.52 9.48
CA ASP A 148 3.63 5.72 10.29
C ASP A 148 3.42 5.37 11.77
N VAL A 149 4.38 5.77 12.64
CA VAL A 149 4.27 5.60 14.09
C VAL A 149 3.38 6.71 14.65
N VAL A 150 2.11 6.42 14.79
CA VAL A 150 1.12 7.38 15.32
C VAL A 150 1.31 7.62 16.81
N GLN A 151 1.70 6.57 17.55
CA GLN A 151 1.97 6.64 18.99
C GLN A 151 3.02 5.58 19.38
N GLU A 152 4.12 6.04 19.97
CA GLU A 152 5.12 5.17 20.59
C GLU A 152 4.56 4.46 21.84
N PHE A 153 5.28 3.47 22.38
CA PHE A 153 4.86 2.72 23.56
C PHE A 153 4.49 3.63 24.74
N THR A 154 3.26 3.48 25.20
CA THR A 154 2.74 4.21 26.35
C THR A 154 1.71 3.37 27.12
N ASP A 155 1.62 3.57 28.43
CA ASP A 155 0.56 3.04 29.33
C ASP A 155 -0.63 4.00 29.43
N ASN A 156 -0.50 5.21 28.87
CA ASN A 156 -1.52 6.25 28.94
C ASN A 156 -2.65 5.98 27.94
N ARG A 157 -3.74 5.36 28.42
CA ARG A 157 -4.92 5.03 27.61
C ARG A 157 -5.56 6.24 26.92
N ARG A 158 -5.53 7.42 27.57
CA ARG A 158 -6.09 8.64 26.99
C ARG A 158 -5.28 9.07 25.74
N LEU A 159 -3.95 9.03 25.85
CA LEU A 159 -3.07 9.39 24.76
C LEU A 159 -3.21 8.42 23.58
N LEU A 160 -3.34 7.10 23.87
CA LEU A 160 -3.59 6.09 22.85
C LEU A 160 -4.90 6.36 22.07
N ARG A 161 -5.99 6.73 22.78
CA ARG A 161 -7.27 7.05 22.13
C ARG A 161 -7.18 8.33 21.28
N GLU A 162 -6.59 9.40 21.82
CA GLU A 162 -6.39 10.66 21.09
C GLU A 162 -5.56 10.44 19.82
N SER A 163 -4.58 9.56 19.88
CA SER A 163 -3.74 9.19 18.73
C SER A 163 -4.51 8.33 17.72
N LEU A 164 -5.31 7.39 18.19
CA LEU A 164 -6.17 6.56 17.36
C LEU A 164 -7.20 7.40 16.58
N ASP A 165 -7.79 8.42 17.21
CA ASP A 165 -8.77 9.31 16.56
C ASP A 165 -8.14 10.15 15.44
N ARG A 166 -6.84 10.44 15.50
CA ARG A 166 -6.12 11.19 14.46
C ARG A 166 -5.88 10.42 13.16
N ILE A 167 -5.93 9.08 13.21
CA ILE A 167 -5.75 8.26 12.00
C ILE A 167 -6.90 8.55 11.03
N GLN A 168 -6.57 8.92 9.80
CA GLN A 168 -7.52 9.14 8.73
C GLN A 168 -7.33 8.11 7.63
N PRO A 169 -8.39 7.72 6.89
CA PRO A 169 -8.25 6.83 5.76
C PRO A 169 -7.48 7.53 4.64
N THR A 170 -6.73 6.77 3.86
CA THR A 170 -6.00 7.27 2.70
C THR A 170 -6.58 6.69 1.42
N SER A 171 -6.11 7.18 0.28
CA SER A 171 -6.45 6.61 -1.03
C SER A 171 -5.34 5.72 -1.58
N LYS A 172 -4.35 5.38 -0.75
CA LYS A 172 -3.17 4.61 -1.13
C LYS A 172 -3.45 3.09 -1.03
N PRO A 173 -2.73 2.27 -1.78
CA PRO A 173 -2.83 0.81 -1.64
C PRO A 173 -2.18 0.32 -0.34
N THR A 174 -2.46 -0.93 0.01
CA THR A 174 -1.92 -1.61 1.20
C THR A 174 -0.54 -2.22 0.95
N ASN A 175 0.43 -1.93 1.83
CA ASN A 175 1.72 -2.60 1.92
C ASN A 175 2.12 -2.85 3.38
N ILE A 176 1.80 -4.03 3.90
CA ILE A 176 2.06 -4.37 5.30
C ILE A 176 3.53 -4.63 5.61
N ARG A 177 4.38 -4.94 4.61
CA ARG A 177 5.79 -5.32 4.83
C ARG A 177 6.56 -4.28 5.65
N GLY A 178 6.49 -3.01 5.24
CA GLY A 178 7.17 -1.92 5.95
C GLY A 178 6.71 -1.78 7.40
N ALA A 179 5.42 -1.96 7.66
CA ALA A 179 4.85 -1.91 9.00
C ALA A 179 5.32 -3.08 9.89
N LEU A 180 5.43 -4.28 9.32
CA LEU A 180 5.97 -5.44 10.02
C LEU A 180 7.47 -5.28 10.32
N GLU A 181 8.25 -4.75 9.38
CA GLU A 181 9.69 -4.48 9.57
C GLU A 181 9.89 -3.43 10.68
N LEU A 182 9.08 -2.38 10.67
CA LEU A 182 9.10 -1.34 11.71
C LEU A 182 8.72 -1.93 13.08
N ALA A 183 7.62 -2.69 13.16
CA ALA A 183 7.19 -3.37 14.39
C ALA A 183 8.25 -4.34 14.92
N SER A 184 8.90 -5.10 14.02
CA SER A 184 9.99 -6.01 14.38
C SER A 184 11.20 -5.26 14.94
N GLY A 185 11.52 -4.07 14.41
CA GLY A 185 12.59 -3.22 14.94
C GLY A 185 12.34 -2.80 16.38
N PHE A 186 11.10 -2.46 16.73
CA PHE A 186 10.72 -2.11 18.11
C PHE A 186 10.64 -3.32 19.06
N ALA A 187 10.27 -4.49 18.55
CA ALA A 187 10.22 -5.72 19.35
C ALA A 187 11.60 -6.36 19.57
N ASN A 188 12.59 -6.07 18.70
CA ASN A 188 13.92 -6.67 18.72
C ASN A 188 15.04 -5.59 18.64
N PRO A 189 15.15 -4.66 19.61
CA PRO A 189 16.07 -3.52 19.51
C PRO A 189 17.56 -3.89 19.43
N GLU A 190 17.96 -5.11 19.79
CA GLU A 190 19.36 -5.56 19.80
C GLU A 190 19.89 -6.10 18.46
N ARG A 191 19.09 -6.13 17.39
CA ARG A 191 19.56 -6.53 16.05
C ARG A 191 20.27 -5.42 15.26
N VAL A 192 20.62 -4.30 15.88
CA VAL A 192 21.53 -3.34 15.28
C VAL A 192 22.93 -3.93 15.31
N SER A 193 23.35 -4.49 14.19
CA SER A 193 24.69 -5.03 13.94
C SER A 193 25.75 -3.96 14.23
N LEU A 194 26.34 -4.01 15.39
CA LEU A 194 27.68 -3.47 15.62
C LEU A 194 28.65 -4.49 15.00
N GLY A 195 29.35 -4.04 13.95
CA GLY A 195 30.22 -4.87 13.12
C GLY A 195 31.14 -5.82 13.88
N GLU A 196 31.54 -6.87 13.15
CA GLU A 196 32.46 -7.94 13.48
C GLU A 196 33.35 -7.72 14.71
N GLY A 197 33.04 -8.42 15.83
CA GLY A 197 33.89 -8.47 17.01
C GLY A 197 33.14 -8.87 18.27
N GLU A 198 33.05 -10.16 18.51
CA GLU A 198 32.93 -10.85 19.79
C GLU A 198 32.24 -10.10 20.96
N ALA A 199 30.94 -10.37 21.16
CA ALA A 199 30.33 -10.66 22.45
C ALA A 199 28.98 -11.35 22.20
N GLU A 200 28.93 -12.65 22.35
CA GLU A 200 27.73 -13.41 22.66
C GLU A 200 27.23 -12.90 24.03
N PHE A 201 26.42 -11.85 24.04
CA PHE A 201 25.59 -11.54 25.21
C PHE A 201 24.43 -12.53 25.18
N ASP A 202 24.32 -13.34 26.21
CA ASP A 202 23.12 -14.13 26.50
C ASP A 202 21.90 -13.29 26.24
N ALA A 203 21.08 -13.70 25.25
CA ALA A 203 19.77 -13.14 25.02
C ALA A 203 18.96 -13.38 26.30
N THR A 204 18.93 -12.36 27.16
CA THR A 204 17.95 -12.31 28.24
C THR A 204 16.61 -12.56 27.55
N GLU A 205 15.82 -13.52 28.03
CA GLU A 205 14.49 -13.84 27.49
C GLU A 205 13.69 -12.54 27.40
N GLN A 206 13.65 -11.95 26.21
CA GLN A 206 12.87 -10.75 25.97
C GLN A 206 11.41 -11.15 26.03
N GLU A 207 10.62 -10.40 26.76
CA GLU A 207 9.18 -10.62 26.82
C GLU A 207 8.58 -10.52 25.41
N PRO A 208 7.76 -11.50 25.00
CA PRO A 208 7.13 -11.47 23.69
C PRO A 208 6.23 -10.23 23.55
N VAL A 209 6.25 -9.62 22.36
CA VAL A 209 5.40 -8.49 22.01
C VAL A 209 4.21 -8.99 21.21
N GLU A 210 3.01 -8.75 21.70
CA GLU A 210 1.76 -9.10 21.02
C GLU A 210 1.50 -8.11 19.88
N LEU A 211 1.42 -8.62 18.65
CA LEU A 211 1.18 -7.84 17.45
C LEU A 211 -0.25 -8.07 16.96
N TYR A 212 -1.10 -7.06 17.03
CA TYR A 212 -2.48 -7.11 16.55
C TYR A 212 -2.59 -6.41 15.20
N VAL A 213 -2.95 -7.17 14.15
CA VAL A 213 -3.10 -6.66 12.78
C VAL A 213 -4.59 -6.44 12.50
N PHE A 214 -4.99 -5.18 12.32
CA PHE A 214 -6.35 -4.77 11.94
C PHE A 214 -6.37 -4.38 10.47
N SER A 215 -6.85 -5.28 9.63
CA SER A 215 -6.89 -5.12 8.17
C SER A 215 -7.98 -6.01 7.58
N ASP A 216 -8.36 -5.80 6.33
CA ASP A 216 -9.18 -6.72 5.57
C ASP A 216 -8.37 -7.90 4.98
N GLY A 217 -7.05 -7.88 5.11
CA GLY A 217 -6.16 -8.95 4.69
C GLY A 217 -5.97 -9.06 3.17
N ARG A 218 -6.35 -8.03 2.41
CA ARG A 218 -6.26 -7.99 0.95
C ARG A 218 -4.88 -7.55 0.48
N PHE A 219 -3.85 -8.27 0.89
CA PHE A 219 -2.47 -8.09 0.43
C PHE A 219 -1.83 -9.46 0.15
N GLY A 220 -0.75 -9.46 -0.62
CA GLY A 220 0.00 -10.68 -0.94
C GLY A 220 0.75 -11.27 0.26
N ALA A 221 1.16 -12.55 0.17
CA ALA A 221 2.01 -13.16 1.18
C ALA A 221 3.32 -12.37 1.37
N VAL A 222 3.70 -12.16 2.63
CA VAL A 222 4.94 -11.46 2.98
C VAL A 222 6.09 -12.45 3.05
N GLU A 223 6.71 -12.74 1.91
CA GLU A 223 7.80 -13.71 1.83
C GLU A 223 9.09 -13.19 2.48
N GLY A 224 9.88 -14.10 3.08
CA GLY A 224 11.22 -13.78 3.60
C GLY A 224 11.24 -12.92 4.87
N PHE A 225 10.11 -12.72 5.54
CA PHE A 225 10.02 -12.03 6.82
C PHE A 225 10.02 -13.03 7.99
N SER A 226 10.61 -12.66 9.11
CA SER A 226 10.58 -13.45 10.36
C SER A 226 9.95 -12.64 11.48
N LEU A 227 8.91 -13.16 12.09
CA LEU A 227 8.23 -12.53 13.23
C LEU A 227 9.16 -12.36 14.45
N GLY A 228 10.16 -13.24 14.64
CA GLY A 228 11.08 -13.14 15.77
C GLY A 228 10.34 -13.21 17.10
N ASN A 229 10.42 -12.13 17.88
CA ASN A 229 9.76 -12.00 19.20
C ASN A 229 8.29 -11.49 19.11
N LEU A 230 7.78 -11.24 17.89
CA LEU A 230 6.39 -10.82 17.67
C LEU A 230 5.45 -12.02 17.68
N GLN A 231 4.39 -11.95 18.49
CA GLN A 231 3.27 -12.89 18.45
C GLN A 231 2.11 -12.22 17.69
N ALA A 232 2.00 -12.56 16.41
CA ALA A 232 1.02 -11.93 15.53
C ALA A 232 -0.38 -12.55 15.71
N LYS A 233 -1.39 -11.68 15.77
CA LYS A 233 -2.83 -12.00 15.78
C LYS A 233 -3.51 -11.17 14.71
N TYR A 234 -4.27 -11.81 13.84
CA TYR A 234 -5.02 -11.13 12.79
C TYR A 234 -6.48 -10.91 13.22
N LEU A 235 -6.90 -9.67 13.15
CA LEU A 235 -8.28 -9.25 13.44
C LEU A 235 -8.92 -8.75 12.15
N PRO A 236 -9.68 -9.58 11.45
CA PRO A 236 -10.28 -9.22 10.20
C PRO A 236 -11.30 -8.08 10.38
N ILE A 237 -11.22 -7.11 9.48
CA ILE A 237 -12.12 -5.97 9.41
C ILE A 237 -12.82 -5.97 8.06
N GLY A 238 -14.12 -6.12 8.04
CA GLY A 238 -14.94 -6.16 6.84
C GLY A 238 -15.92 -7.33 6.83
N SER A 239 -16.56 -7.57 5.68
CA SER A 239 -17.53 -8.64 5.47
C SER A 239 -17.12 -9.53 4.29
N VAL A 240 -17.42 -10.83 4.39
CA VAL A 240 -17.25 -11.79 3.28
C VAL A 240 -18.25 -11.52 2.16
N GLU A 241 -19.41 -10.96 2.47
CA GLU A 241 -20.49 -10.66 1.53
C GLU A 241 -20.51 -9.20 1.05
N ALA A 242 -19.41 -8.47 1.19
CA ALA A 242 -19.34 -7.10 0.71
C ALA A 242 -19.41 -7.06 -0.82
N ASN A 243 -20.25 -6.17 -1.35
CA ASN A 243 -20.42 -5.97 -2.79
C ASN A 243 -19.71 -4.68 -3.22
N ASN A 244 -19.11 -4.69 -4.41
CA ASN A 244 -18.50 -3.49 -4.99
C ASN A 244 -18.49 -3.56 -6.52
N LEU A 245 -18.70 -2.42 -7.17
CA LEU A 245 -18.40 -2.17 -8.57
C LEU A 245 -17.31 -1.12 -8.65
N ALA A 246 -16.28 -1.35 -9.45
CA ALA A 246 -15.10 -0.49 -9.48
C ALA A 246 -14.67 -0.15 -10.90
N ILE A 247 -14.18 1.06 -11.12
CA ILE A 247 -13.39 1.40 -12.31
C ILE A 247 -11.96 0.94 -12.05
N THR A 248 -11.50 -0.06 -12.81
CA THR A 248 -10.15 -0.65 -12.65
C THR A 248 -9.16 -0.20 -13.70
N ALA A 249 -9.62 0.43 -14.77
CA ALA A 249 -8.77 1.08 -15.75
C ALA A 249 -9.52 2.22 -16.45
N PHE A 250 -8.82 3.31 -16.70
CA PHE A 250 -9.30 4.42 -17.52
C PHE A 250 -8.11 5.02 -18.27
N ASN A 251 -8.15 4.93 -19.57
CA ASN A 251 -7.12 5.50 -20.41
C ASN A 251 -7.72 6.11 -21.69
N THR A 252 -6.95 6.95 -22.34
CA THR A 252 -7.33 7.58 -23.60
C THR A 252 -6.33 7.17 -24.68
N ARG A 253 -6.83 6.89 -25.88
CA ARG A 253 -5.98 6.62 -27.04
C ARG A 253 -6.58 7.20 -28.30
N ARG A 254 -5.75 7.37 -29.32
CA ARG A 254 -6.20 7.75 -30.65
C ARG A 254 -6.64 6.52 -31.42
N ASN A 255 -7.63 6.70 -32.30
CA ASN A 255 -8.03 5.67 -33.22
C ASN A 255 -6.91 5.49 -34.26
N ASP A 256 -6.34 4.28 -34.36
CA ASP A 256 -5.25 4.00 -35.31
C ASP A 256 -5.64 4.26 -36.78
N SER A 257 -6.92 4.05 -37.12
CA SER A 257 -7.44 4.27 -38.47
C SER A 257 -7.82 5.73 -38.74
N ARG A 258 -8.19 6.48 -37.67
CA ARG A 258 -8.59 7.89 -37.72
C ARG A 258 -7.94 8.65 -36.57
N PRO A 259 -6.67 9.05 -36.72
CA PRO A 259 -5.90 9.66 -35.64
C PRO A 259 -6.44 11.00 -35.11
N GLU A 260 -7.33 11.65 -35.86
CA GLU A 260 -8.12 12.80 -35.41
C GLU A 260 -9.19 12.44 -34.39
N GLU A 261 -9.64 11.17 -34.38
CA GLU A 261 -10.63 10.69 -33.41
C GLU A 261 -9.92 10.13 -32.16
N ARG A 262 -10.24 10.71 -31.02
CA ARG A 262 -9.83 10.22 -29.71
C ARG A 262 -10.89 9.29 -29.14
N GLN A 263 -10.45 8.30 -28.41
CA GLN A 263 -11.31 7.34 -27.70
C GLN A 263 -10.88 7.26 -26.24
N ALA A 264 -11.85 7.14 -25.35
CA ALA A 264 -11.63 6.83 -23.95
C ALA A 264 -12.08 5.40 -23.69
N PHE A 265 -11.23 4.61 -23.05
CA PHE A 265 -11.52 3.25 -22.64
C PHE A 265 -11.67 3.21 -21.13
N VAL A 266 -12.81 2.70 -20.64
CA VAL A 266 -13.10 2.50 -19.22
C VAL A 266 -13.34 1.03 -18.98
N GLN A 267 -12.69 0.46 -17.97
CA GLN A 267 -12.90 -0.92 -17.52
C GLN A 267 -13.59 -0.92 -16.17
N VAL A 268 -14.66 -1.69 -16.04
CA VAL A 268 -15.42 -1.86 -14.82
C VAL A 268 -15.31 -3.33 -14.36
N ALA A 269 -14.98 -3.53 -13.09
CA ALA A 269 -14.94 -4.83 -12.43
C ALA A 269 -16.14 -4.99 -11.48
N ASN A 270 -16.66 -6.20 -11.39
CA ASN A 270 -17.73 -6.55 -10.47
C ASN A 270 -17.21 -7.53 -9.41
N PHE A 271 -17.19 -7.10 -8.16
CA PHE A 271 -16.78 -7.91 -7.02
C PHE A 271 -17.96 -8.46 -6.22
N SER A 272 -19.17 -8.43 -6.80
CA SER A 272 -20.34 -9.08 -6.20
C SER A 272 -20.54 -10.51 -6.72
N ALA A 273 -21.42 -11.26 -6.04
CA ALA A 273 -21.74 -12.64 -6.40
C ALA A 273 -22.72 -12.76 -7.59
N GLU A 274 -23.34 -11.67 -8.01
CA GLU A 274 -24.33 -11.61 -9.08
C GLU A 274 -23.92 -10.64 -10.18
N PRO A 275 -24.37 -10.83 -11.43
CA PRO A 275 -24.15 -9.85 -12.50
C PRO A 275 -24.77 -8.49 -12.12
N GLN A 276 -24.05 -7.41 -12.37
CA GLN A 276 -24.49 -6.05 -12.05
C GLN A 276 -24.48 -5.17 -13.29
N THR A 277 -25.45 -4.27 -13.37
CA THR A 277 -25.53 -3.27 -14.45
C THR A 277 -25.37 -1.87 -13.85
N GLY A 278 -24.28 -1.18 -14.21
CA GLY A 278 -24.02 0.19 -13.80
C GLY A 278 -23.95 1.14 -14.99
N ALA A 279 -24.16 2.42 -14.74
CA ALA A 279 -23.99 3.47 -15.75
C ALA A 279 -22.60 4.10 -15.61
N VAL A 280 -21.81 4.07 -16.69
CA VAL A 280 -20.54 4.80 -16.78
C VAL A 280 -20.78 6.12 -17.50
N GLN A 281 -20.55 7.22 -16.84
CA GLN A 281 -20.70 8.58 -17.36
C GLN A 281 -19.32 9.19 -17.58
N LEU A 282 -19.08 9.79 -18.75
CA LEU A 282 -17.82 10.43 -19.09
C LEU A 282 -17.98 11.95 -19.12
N PHE A 283 -17.16 12.63 -18.35
CA PHE A 283 -17.12 14.10 -18.25
C PHE A 283 -15.81 14.64 -18.83
N LEU A 284 -15.89 15.76 -19.54
CA LEU A 284 -14.74 16.55 -19.96
C LEU A 284 -14.87 17.96 -19.34
N ASP A 285 -13.87 18.35 -18.55
CA ASP A 285 -13.86 19.62 -17.80
C ASP A 285 -15.17 19.86 -17.01
N GLY A 286 -15.69 18.78 -16.41
CA GLY A 286 -16.92 18.80 -15.62
C GLY A 286 -18.23 18.77 -16.42
N GLN A 287 -18.16 18.76 -17.75
CA GLN A 287 -19.36 18.66 -18.62
C GLN A 287 -19.55 17.22 -19.08
N LEU A 288 -20.77 16.67 -18.92
CA LEU A 288 -21.11 15.35 -19.42
C LEU A 288 -20.96 15.31 -20.94
N ARG A 289 -20.20 14.34 -21.44
CA ARG A 289 -19.94 14.11 -22.87
C ARG A 289 -20.68 12.91 -23.41
N ASP A 290 -20.63 11.79 -22.64
CA ASP A 290 -21.24 10.54 -23.06
C ASP A 290 -21.58 9.69 -21.85
N ALA A 291 -22.43 8.68 -22.02
CA ALA A 291 -22.79 7.72 -20.99
C ALA A 291 -23.12 6.37 -21.61
N ALA A 292 -22.75 5.29 -20.96
CA ALA A 292 -23.04 3.93 -21.38
C ALA A 292 -23.44 3.05 -20.20
N GLU A 293 -24.45 2.20 -20.40
CA GLU A 293 -24.76 1.12 -19.47
C GLU A 293 -23.82 -0.06 -19.71
N VAL A 294 -23.25 -0.58 -18.63
CA VAL A 294 -22.32 -1.69 -18.67
C VAL A 294 -22.82 -2.78 -17.75
N THR A 295 -23.11 -3.96 -18.30
CA THR A 295 -23.45 -5.15 -17.52
C THR A 295 -22.20 -6.00 -17.33
N VAL A 296 -21.78 -6.18 -16.07
CA VAL A 296 -20.57 -6.89 -15.70
C VAL A 296 -20.96 -8.21 -15.01
N PRO A 297 -20.54 -9.39 -15.53
CA PRO A 297 -20.79 -10.66 -14.87
C PRO A 297 -20.16 -10.72 -13.47
N ALA A 298 -20.65 -11.62 -12.62
CA ALA A 298 -20.12 -11.83 -11.28
C ALA A 298 -18.62 -12.18 -11.31
N GLY A 299 -17.80 -11.44 -10.58
CA GLY A 299 -16.35 -11.68 -10.47
C GLY A 299 -15.53 -11.36 -11.73
N ASP A 300 -16.15 -10.77 -12.76
CA ASP A 300 -15.52 -10.49 -14.06
C ASP A 300 -15.31 -8.99 -14.30
N VAL A 301 -14.75 -8.66 -15.45
CA VAL A 301 -14.47 -7.28 -15.88
C VAL A 301 -15.01 -7.05 -17.29
N VAL A 302 -15.56 -5.86 -17.54
CA VAL A 302 -16.03 -5.44 -18.87
C VAL A 302 -15.49 -4.07 -19.20
N GLY A 303 -14.96 -3.93 -20.44
CA GLY A 303 -14.49 -2.65 -20.96
C GLY A 303 -15.54 -1.99 -21.86
N THR A 304 -15.69 -0.68 -21.74
CA THR A 304 -16.47 0.14 -22.66
C THR A 304 -15.60 1.22 -23.29
N THR A 305 -15.93 1.63 -24.52
CA THR A 305 -15.17 2.63 -25.26
C THR A 305 -16.10 3.78 -25.66
N PHE A 306 -15.68 4.99 -25.34
CA PHE A 306 -16.36 6.23 -25.70
C PHE A 306 -15.62 6.92 -26.84
N ASN A 307 -16.34 7.41 -27.82
CA ASN A 307 -15.76 8.21 -28.89
C ASN A 307 -15.78 9.69 -28.51
N LEU A 308 -14.60 10.29 -28.36
CA LEU A 308 -14.44 11.69 -28.00
C LEU A 308 -14.37 12.63 -29.25
N GLY A 309 -14.29 12.04 -30.46
CA GLY A 309 -14.13 12.82 -31.70
C GLY A 309 -12.87 13.68 -31.66
N ASP A 310 -13.00 14.94 -32.03
CA ASP A 310 -11.98 15.99 -31.99
C ASP A 310 -11.99 16.79 -30.68
N ALA A 311 -12.35 16.15 -29.56
CA ALA A 311 -12.45 16.81 -28.26
C ALA A 311 -11.21 17.66 -27.94
N PRO A 312 -11.38 18.86 -27.37
CA PRO A 312 -10.26 19.70 -26.97
C PRO A 312 -9.46 19.06 -25.85
N THR A 313 -8.28 19.59 -25.62
CA THR A 313 -7.47 19.20 -24.44
C THR A 313 -8.21 19.55 -23.15
N GLY A 314 -8.15 18.66 -22.15
CA GLY A 314 -8.88 18.88 -20.91
C GLY A 314 -8.73 17.71 -19.92
N LYS A 315 -9.44 17.82 -18.81
CA LYS A 315 -9.53 16.80 -17.76
C LYS A 315 -10.71 15.89 -18.06
N LEU A 316 -10.45 14.59 -18.13
CA LEU A 316 -11.49 13.58 -18.22
C LEU A 316 -11.76 12.95 -16.86
N GLU A 317 -13.02 12.74 -16.55
CA GLU A 317 -13.50 12.01 -15.39
C GLU A 317 -14.53 10.98 -15.84
N ALA A 318 -14.27 9.70 -15.54
CA ALA A 318 -15.26 8.64 -15.65
C ALA A 318 -15.93 8.46 -14.29
N ARG A 319 -17.25 8.47 -14.24
CA ARG A 319 -18.05 8.20 -13.03
C ARG A 319 -18.88 6.97 -13.26
N LEU A 320 -18.73 6.02 -12.35
CA LEU A 320 -19.57 4.83 -12.28
C LEU A 320 -20.73 5.14 -11.33
N ASP A 321 -21.93 4.91 -11.80
CA ASP A 321 -23.16 4.98 -11.00
C ASP A 321 -23.69 3.55 -10.85
N PRO A 322 -23.44 2.89 -9.72
CA PRO A 322 -23.90 1.54 -9.44
C PRO A 322 -25.43 1.47 -9.36
N PRO A 323 -26.05 0.32 -9.62
CA PRO A 323 -27.51 0.18 -9.47
C PRO A 323 -27.93 0.40 -8.01
N ALA A 324 -29.10 1.01 -7.81
CA ALA A 324 -29.58 1.44 -6.50
C ALA A 324 -29.78 0.32 -5.47
N ASP A 325 -29.98 -0.92 -5.93
CA ASP A 325 -30.14 -2.12 -5.11
C ASP A 325 -28.78 -2.75 -4.73
N LEU A 326 -27.71 -2.43 -5.44
CA LEU A 326 -26.35 -2.80 -5.04
C LEU A 326 -25.91 -1.89 -3.90
N LYS A 327 -25.61 -2.49 -2.75
CA LYS A 327 -24.92 -1.80 -1.69
C LYS A 327 -23.44 -1.72 -2.03
N ASP A 328 -23.11 -0.78 -2.92
CA ASP A 328 -21.73 -0.46 -3.28
C ASP A 328 -20.98 0.10 -2.08
N ARG A 329 -19.90 -0.58 -1.66
CA ARG A 329 -19.26 -0.34 -0.36
C ARG A 329 -18.07 0.61 -0.43
N LEU A 330 -17.42 0.73 -1.60
CA LEU A 330 -16.26 1.59 -1.77
C LEU A 330 -16.52 2.65 -2.86
N LYS A 331 -16.83 3.87 -2.46
CA LYS A 331 -17.15 4.96 -3.40
C LYS A 331 -15.93 5.59 -4.06
N LEU A 332 -14.72 5.30 -3.53
CA LEU A 332 -13.47 5.89 -4.01
C LEU A 332 -13.15 5.44 -5.44
N ASP A 333 -13.38 4.19 -5.76
CA ASP A 333 -13.10 3.55 -7.04
C ASP A 333 -14.25 3.66 -8.07
N ASN A 334 -15.34 4.35 -7.72
CA ASN A 334 -16.39 4.76 -8.64
C ASN A 334 -15.97 5.93 -9.54
N ARG A 335 -14.76 6.45 -9.39
CA ARG A 335 -14.23 7.54 -10.21
C ARG A 335 -12.89 7.16 -10.78
N GLY A 336 -12.74 7.43 -12.07
CA GLY A 336 -11.48 7.33 -12.77
C GLY A 336 -11.15 8.65 -13.47
N TYR A 337 -9.87 8.97 -13.53
CA TYR A 337 -9.38 10.23 -14.09
C TYR A 337 -8.40 9.97 -15.23
N ALA A 338 -8.48 10.78 -16.25
CA ALA A 338 -7.53 10.79 -17.35
C ALA A 338 -7.35 12.22 -17.86
N VAL A 339 -6.37 12.44 -18.69
CA VAL A 339 -6.13 13.75 -19.28
C VAL A 339 -6.07 13.66 -20.80
N LEU A 340 -6.54 14.70 -21.47
CA LEU A 340 -6.38 14.88 -22.88
C LEU A 340 -5.35 15.98 -23.11
N ASP A 341 -4.11 15.59 -23.38
CA ASP A 341 -3.07 16.55 -23.72
C ASP A 341 -2.97 16.81 -25.23
N PRO A 342 -2.51 17.99 -25.62
CA PRO A 342 -2.20 18.24 -27.01
C PRO A 342 -1.11 17.27 -27.48
N GLN A 343 -1.21 16.81 -28.72
CA GLN A 343 -0.13 15.99 -29.27
C GLN A 343 1.16 16.82 -29.30
N LYS A 344 2.18 16.40 -28.56
CA LYS A 344 3.52 16.97 -28.68
C LYS A 344 3.99 16.69 -30.09
N GLN A 345 4.13 17.72 -30.94
CA GLN A 345 4.76 17.56 -32.25
C GLN A 345 6.27 17.48 -32.07
N THR A 346 6.82 16.31 -32.33
CA THR A 346 8.27 16.10 -32.30
C THR A 346 8.95 17.01 -33.30
N ARG A 347 10.01 17.68 -32.92
CA ARG A 347 10.88 18.47 -33.80
C ARG A 347 12.13 17.67 -34.13
N ILE A 348 12.26 17.29 -35.37
CA ILE A 348 13.38 16.50 -35.89
C ILE A 348 14.25 17.34 -36.77
N LEU A 349 15.56 17.29 -36.56
CA LEU A 349 16.53 17.82 -37.47
C LEU A 349 17.15 16.67 -38.27
N LEU A 350 17.01 16.71 -39.60
CA LEU A 350 17.65 15.79 -40.50
C LEU A 350 18.90 16.47 -41.15
N VAL A 351 20.08 16.01 -40.80
CA VAL A 351 21.32 16.45 -41.43
C VAL A 351 21.74 15.40 -42.48
N THR A 352 21.63 15.75 -43.77
CA THR A 352 21.81 14.80 -44.87
C THR A 352 22.38 15.48 -46.11
N PRO A 353 23.26 14.80 -46.85
CA PRO A 353 23.67 15.26 -48.17
C PRO A 353 22.60 15.09 -49.25
N GLY A 354 21.43 14.57 -48.86
CA GLY A 354 20.27 14.22 -49.69
C GLY A 354 20.03 12.71 -49.69
N ASN A 355 18.82 12.28 -49.31
CA ASN A 355 18.41 10.88 -49.27
C ASN A 355 16.89 10.80 -49.50
N ASN A 356 16.50 10.71 -50.78
CA ASN A 356 15.12 10.74 -51.18
C ASN A 356 14.25 9.67 -50.47
N ALA A 357 14.82 8.47 -50.27
CA ALA A 357 14.08 7.39 -49.62
C ALA A 357 13.79 7.70 -48.13
N LEU A 358 14.80 8.19 -47.40
CA LEU A 358 14.67 8.60 -46.02
C LEU A 358 13.75 9.84 -45.88
N GLU A 359 13.99 10.86 -46.71
CA GLU A 359 13.17 12.10 -46.70
C GLU A 359 11.70 11.82 -46.99
N LEU A 360 11.41 10.94 -47.98
CA LEU A 360 10.04 10.53 -48.27
C LEU A 360 9.39 9.77 -47.12
N ALA A 361 10.13 8.82 -46.54
CA ALA A 361 9.61 8.05 -45.38
C ALA A 361 9.30 8.93 -44.16
N LEU A 362 10.18 9.90 -43.84
CA LEU A 362 9.99 10.86 -42.76
C LEU A 362 8.93 11.94 -43.08
N THR A 363 8.47 12.08 -44.31
CA THR A 363 7.42 13.04 -44.72
C THR A 363 6.12 12.39 -45.17
N THR A 364 5.92 11.10 -44.88
CA THR A 364 4.63 10.43 -45.10
C THR A 364 3.51 11.12 -44.33
N GLY A 365 2.25 10.95 -44.75
CA GLY A 365 1.10 11.57 -44.06
C GLY A 365 1.02 11.22 -42.58
N ARG A 366 1.44 9.99 -42.18
CA ARG A 366 1.49 9.55 -40.76
C ARG A 366 2.66 10.21 -40.03
N ALA A 367 3.86 10.28 -40.63
CA ALA A 367 5.02 10.93 -40.04
C ALA A 367 4.80 12.44 -39.79
N LYS A 368 4.21 13.15 -40.78
CA LYS A 368 3.87 14.59 -40.64
C LYS A 368 2.92 14.90 -39.48
N ARG A 369 2.08 13.97 -39.09
CA ARG A 369 1.24 14.14 -37.92
C ARG A 369 2.00 13.98 -36.61
N LEU A 370 3.03 13.14 -36.59
CA LEU A 370 3.86 12.91 -35.41
C LEU A 370 4.83 14.05 -35.12
N GLY A 371 5.33 14.72 -36.18
CA GLY A 371 6.30 15.79 -36.00
C GLY A 371 6.67 16.55 -37.24
N LYS A 372 7.51 17.56 -37.06
CA LYS A 372 8.06 18.41 -38.10
C LYS A 372 9.54 18.06 -38.32
N VAL A 373 9.94 17.87 -39.57
CA VAL A 373 11.32 17.61 -39.95
C VAL A 373 11.92 18.85 -40.62
N ASP A 374 12.93 19.43 -39.97
CA ASP A 374 13.78 20.47 -40.59
C ASP A 374 14.99 19.80 -41.20
N LYS A 375 15.49 20.32 -42.32
CA LYS A 375 16.61 19.74 -43.07
C LYS A 375 17.80 20.69 -43.10
N LEU A 376 19.01 20.15 -42.89
CA LEU A 376 20.27 20.84 -43.05
C LEU A 376 21.24 20.00 -43.90
N SER A 377 22.16 20.68 -44.61
CA SER A 377 23.26 19.98 -45.28
C SER A 377 24.41 19.68 -44.31
N PRO A 378 25.25 18.64 -44.54
CA PRO A 378 26.38 18.31 -43.69
C PRO A 378 27.40 19.44 -43.51
N GLU A 379 27.52 20.35 -44.48
CA GLU A 379 28.43 21.53 -44.42
C GLU A 379 28.03 22.50 -43.30
N ALA A 380 26.80 22.45 -42.80
CA ALA A 380 26.36 23.25 -41.69
C ALA A 380 26.96 22.79 -40.35
N ILE A 381 27.42 21.53 -40.23
CA ILE A 381 28.01 20.99 -39.01
C ILE A 381 29.25 21.82 -38.64
N GLY A 382 29.31 22.24 -37.34
CA GLY A 382 30.42 23.05 -36.84
C GLY A 382 30.28 24.56 -37.03
N THR A 383 29.27 25.03 -37.81
CA THR A 383 28.96 26.46 -37.90
C THR A 383 28.45 27.03 -36.60
N PRO A 384 28.59 28.34 -36.32
CA PRO A 384 28.04 28.96 -35.11
C PRO A 384 26.52 28.77 -34.99
N ASP A 385 25.75 28.85 -36.09
CA ASP A 385 24.31 28.60 -36.10
C ASP A 385 23.97 27.18 -35.74
N PHE A 386 24.69 26.18 -36.22
CA PHE A 386 24.54 24.79 -35.86
C PHE A 386 24.82 24.58 -34.36
N LYS A 387 25.93 25.14 -33.84
CA LYS A 387 26.28 25.03 -32.40
C LYS A 387 25.23 25.64 -31.51
N GLN A 388 24.68 26.80 -31.89
CA GLN A 388 23.60 27.43 -31.15
C GLN A 388 22.34 26.56 -31.13
N ARG A 389 21.97 25.96 -32.27
CA ARG A 389 20.78 25.05 -32.34
C ARG A 389 21.01 23.76 -31.57
N MET A 390 22.21 23.21 -31.54
CA MET A 390 22.54 21.95 -30.85
C MET A 390 22.71 22.16 -29.33
N GLY A 391 23.09 23.35 -28.89
CA GLY A 391 23.17 23.74 -27.48
C GLY A 391 21.83 24.18 -26.85
N SER A 392 20.77 24.24 -27.65
CA SER A 392 19.41 24.51 -27.21
C SER A 392 18.54 23.26 -27.39
N GLU A 393 17.66 22.93 -26.49
CA GLU A 393 16.70 21.80 -26.62
C GLU A 393 15.62 22.10 -27.67
N THR A 394 16.03 22.64 -28.84
CA THR A 394 15.13 23.02 -29.91
C THR A 394 14.58 21.80 -30.65
N TYR A 395 15.36 20.70 -30.69
CA TYR A 395 15.01 19.46 -31.37
C TYR A 395 14.95 18.30 -30.38
N ASP A 396 13.93 17.46 -30.53
CA ASP A 396 13.78 16.23 -29.75
C ASP A 396 14.67 15.10 -30.31
N LEU A 397 14.95 15.14 -31.60
CA LEU A 397 15.75 14.14 -32.30
C LEU A 397 16.61 14.79 -33.39
N VAL A 398 17.87 14.39 -33.48
CA VAL A 398 18.75 14.75 -34.62
C VAL A 398 19.17 13.48 -35.37
N ILE A 399 18.85 13.43 -36.66
CA ILE A 399 19.25 12.33 -37.56
C ILE A 399 20.43 12.78 -38.41
N PHE A 400 21.57 12.10 -38.23
CA PHE A 400 22.76 12.29 -39.02
C PHE A 400 22.86 11.21 -40.13
N ASP A 401 22.56 11.57 -41.36
CA ASP A 401 22.63 10.66 -42.51
C ASP A 401 23.95 10.86 -43.25
N GLN A 402 24.80 9.84 -43.26
CA GLN A 402 26.14 9.81 -43.87
C GLN A 402 27.12 10.86 -43.31
N CYS A 403 26.80 11.51 -42.23
CA CYS A 403 27.63 12.52 -41.57
C CYS A 403 27.62 12.32 -40.06
N ALA A 404 28.53 12.98 -39.38
CA ALA A 404 28.60 13.04 -37.92
C ALA A 404 29.35 14.31 -37.51
N PRO A 405 29.14 14.84 -36.31
CA PRO A 405 30.02 15.84 -35.70
C PRO A 405 31.45 15.31 -35.60
N THR A 406 32.43 16.20 -35.58
CA THR A 406 33.83 15.81 -35.48
C THR A 406 34.33 15.71 -34.04
N LYS A 407 33.68 16.39 -33.12
CA LYS A 407 34.05 16.46 -31.69
C LYS A 407 32.89 16.07 -30.80
N PRO A 408 33.15 15.49 -29.61
CA PRO A 408 32.13 15.21 -28.60
C PRO A 408 31.33 16.43 -28.17
N GLU A 409 31.96 17.62 -28.09
CA GLU A 409 31.31 18.86 -27.65
C GLU A 409 30.30 19.42 -28.69
N GLU A 410 30.28 18.85 -29.89
CA GLU A 410 29.33 19.22 -30.95
C GLU A 410 28.11 18.30 -31.01
N MET A 411 28.02 17.34 -30.06
CA MET A 411 26.85 16.46 -29.94
C MET A 411 25.64 17.27 -29.45
N PRO A 412 24.45 17.01 -30.03
CA PRO A 412 23.22 17.73 -29.61
C PRO A 412 22.74 17.34 -28.24
N LEU A 413 22.06 18.29 -27.58
CA LEU A 413 21.26 18.02 -26.39
C LEU A 413 19.90 17.44 -26.82
N ALA A 414 19.90 16.29 -27.43
CA ALA A 414 18.75 15.56 -27.98
C ALA A 414 19.11 14.12 -28.22
N ASN A 415 18.14 13.25 -28.42
CA ASN A 415 18.34 11.91 -28.90
C ASN A 415 18.94 11.94 -30.33
N THR A 416 19.74 10.95 -30.69
CA THR A 416 20.37 10.91 -32.03
C THR A 416 20.14 9.59 -32.74
N LEU A 417 20.09 9.66 -34.10
CA LEU A 417 20.20 8.52 -34.97
C LEU A 417 21.29 8.77 -35.99
N PHE A 418 22.33 7.98 -35.96
CA PHE A 418 23.42 8.00 -36.95
C PHE A 418 23.19 6.92 -38.00
N ILE A 419 23.29 7.26 -39.29
CA ILE A 419 23.13 6.35 -40.42
C ILE A 419 24.45 6.33 -41.19
N GLY A 420 25.13 5.17 -41.22
CA GLY A 420 26.39 4.95 -41.91
C GLY A 420 27.61 5.63 -41.25
N ARG A 421 27.44 6.22 -40.10
CA ARG A 421 28.51 6.82 -39.29
C ARG A 421 28.29 6.48 -37.81
N VAL A 422 29.33 6.66 -37.02
CA VAL A 422 29.26 6.52 -35.56
C VAL A 422 29.46 7.88 -34.89
N PRO A 423 28.85 8.12 -33.71
CA PRO A 423 29.10 9.36 -32.98
C PRO A 423 30.58 9.49 -32.57
N PRO A 424 31.09 10.74 -32.42
CA PRO A 424 32.49 11.00 -32.06
C PRO A 424 32.80 10.79 -30.58
N LEU A 425 32.11 9.84 -29.95
CA LEU A 425 32.23 9.50 -28.54
C LEU A 425 33.20 8.34 -28.35
N PRO A 426 34.11 8.36 -27.36
CA PRO A 426 35.13 7.34 -27.16
C PRO A 426 34.57 5.91 -27.14
N GLY A 427 33.48 5.67 -26.43
CA GLY A 427 32.87 4.35 -26.35
C GLY A 427 32.34 3.78 -27.66
N TRP A 428 31.94 4.61 -28.62
CA TRP A 428 31.51 4.21 -29.95
C TRP A 428 32.67 4.14 -30.95
N ALA A 429 33.50 5.19 -31.00
CA ALA A 429 34.56 5.32 -31.97
C ALA A 429 35.69 4.28 -31.81
N GLU A 430 35.97 3.85 -30.59
CA GLU A 430 37.00 2.88 -30.26
C GLU A 430 36.59 1.43 -30.54
N LYS A 431 35.30 1.11 -30.27
CA LYS A 431 34.78 -0.26 -30.35
C LYS A 431 34.22 -0.64 -31.72
N SER A 432 33.78 0.34 -32.53
CA SER A 432 33.22 0.12 -33.84
C SER A 432 34.30 0.02 -34.93
N SER A 433 33.99 -0.65 -36.07
CA SER A 433 34.92 -0.75 -37.18
C SER A 433 35.12 0.60 -37.84
N LYS A 434 36.36 0.89 -38.28
CA LYS A 434 36.69 2.08 -39.08
C LYS A 434 36.42 1.85 -40.57
N GLU A 435 36.47 0.59 -41.01
CA GLU A 435 36.24 0.17 -42.37
C GLU A 435 34.92 -0.55 -42.54
N LYS A 436 34.27 -0.38 -43.67
CA LYS A 436 33.04 -1.07 -44.01
C LYS A 436 33.31 -2.53 -44.36
N VAL A 437 32.44 -3.43 -43.92
CA VAL A 437 32.44 -4.84 -44.30
C VAL A 437 31.44 -5.06 -45.40
N GLY A 438 31.85 -5.85 -46.43
CA GLY A 438 31.00 -6.15 -47.58
C GLY A 438 29.99 -7.24 -47.31
N ALA A 439 28.79 -7.07 -47.84
CA ALA A 439 27.69 -8.01 -47.89
C ALA A 439 27.35 -8.68 -46.51
N PRO A 440 27.17 -7.92 -45.43
CA PRO A 440 26.72 -8.50 -44.16
C PRO A 440 25.28 -9.03 -44.30
N GLN A 441 25.08 -10.32 -44.02
CA GLN A 441 23.74 -10.90 -43.98
C GLN A 441 23.16 -10.74 -42.59
N ILE A 442 21.95 -10.19 -42.48
CA ILE A 442 21.23 -10.05 -41.20
C ILE A 442 20.82 -11.44 -40.70
N ILE A 443 21.19 -11.79 -39.49
CA ILE A 443 20.92 -13.10 -38.89
C ILE A 443 19.91 -13.01 -37.74
N ASP A 444 19.93 -11.91 -37.00
CA ASP A 444 19.00 -11.71 -35.90
C ASP A 444 18.76 -10.21 -35.62
N TRP A 445 17.57 -9.89 -35.04
CA TRP A 445 17.24 -8.55 -34.60
C TRP A 445 16.25 -8.59 -33.41
N GLN A 446 16.35 -7.61 -32.50
CA GLN A 446 15.52 -7.54 -31.32
C GLN A 446 14.11 -7.00 -31.62
N ARG A 447 13.19 -7.91 -32.00
CA ARG A 447 11.80 -7.56 -32.36
C ARG A 447 10.99 -6.91 -31.24
N SER A 448 11.35 -7.20 -29.98
CA SER A 448 10.72 -6.60 -28.80
C SER A 448 11.14 -5.14 -28.54
N HIS A 449 12.22 -4.68 -29.18
CA HIS A 449 12.67 -3.30 -29.00
C HIS A 449 11.73 -2.33 -29.74
N PRO A 450 11.31 -1.20 -29.15
CA PRO A 450 10.36 -0.26 -29.75
C PRO A 450 10.79 0.24 -31.14
N LEU A 451 12.08 0.48 -31.39
CA LEU A 451 12.59 0.89 -32.68
C LEU A 451 12.36 -0.16 -33.78
N LEU A 452 12.28 -1.44 -33.42
CA LEU A 452 12.15 -2.56 -34.37
C LEU A 452 10.76 -3.23 -34.29
N ASN A 453 9.81 -2.59 -33.63
CA ASN A 453 8.43 -3.08 -33.59
C ASN A 453 7.83 -3.11 -35.02
N LEU A 454 7.25 -4.25 -35.40
CA LEU A 454 6.70 -4.50 -36.74
C LEU A 454 7.72 -4.27 -37.89
N VAL A 455 9.02 -4.37 -37.61
CA VAL A 455 10.11 -4.27 -38.61
C VAL A 455 10.62 -5.66 -38.93
N GLU A 456 10.44 -6.07 -40.19
CA GLU A 456 10.97 -7.31 -40.73
C GLU A 456 12.23 -7.04 -41.57
N LEU A 457 13.34 -7.70 -41.18
CA LEU A 457 14.66 -7.52 -41.79
C LEU A 457 15.17 -8.75 -42.57
N GLY A 458 14.47 -9.88 -42.51
CA GLY A 458 14.94 -11.14 -43.11
C GLY A 458 15.22 -11.10 -44.62
N ASN A 459 14.55 -10.21 -45.37
CA ASN A 459 14.77 -10.04 -46.83
C ASN A 459 15.55 -8.76 -47.16
N VAL A 460 16.10 -8.10 -46.15
CA VAL A 460 16.87 -6.87 -46.35
C VAL A 460 18.32 -7.23 -46.69
N GLY A 461 18.75 -6.86 -47.92
CA GLY A 461 20.12 -6.96 -48.35
C GLY A 461 20.88 -5.66 -48.10
N VAL A 462 22.11 -5.77 -47.67
CA VAL A 462 23.02 -4.65 -47.42
C VAL A 462 24.31 -4.89 -48.23
N VAL A 463 24.73 -3.89 -48.99
CA VAL A 463 25.97 -4.01 -49.81
C VAL A 463 27.20 -3.86 -48.92
N ASP A 464 27.25 -2.82 -48.08
CA ASP A 464 28.31 -2.63 -47.09
C ASP A 464 27.78 -1.98 -45.80
N SER A 465 28.49 -2.23 -44.70
CA SER A 465 28.14 -1.71 -43.38
C SER A 465 29.36 -1.54 -42.50
N LEU A 466 29.31 -0.59 -41.57
CA LEU A 466 30.20 -0.57 -40.42
C LEU A 466 29.74 -1.63 -39.42
N ILE A 467 30.67 -2.24 -38.70
CA ILE A 467 30.36 -3.04 -37.53
C ILE A 467 30.24 -2.09 -36.34
N VAL A 468 29.06 -2.05 -35.70
CA VAL A 468 28.71 -1.08 -34.70
C VAL A 468 28.66 -1.76 -33.32
N ARG A 469 29.59 -1.40 -32.46
CA ARG A 469 29.64 -1.93 -31.08
C ARG A 469 29.32 -0.83 -30.06
N PRO A 470 28.28 -0.97 -29.30
CA PRO A 470 27.90 0.06 -28.35
C PRO A 470 28.85 0.14 -27.15
N PRO A 471 28.92 1.29 -26.46
CA PRO A 471 29.58 1.45 -25.15
C PRO A 471 28.93 0.60 -24.07
N SER A 472 29.45 0.66 -22.84
CA SER A 472 28.88 -0.02 -21.68
C SER A 472 27.47 0.52 -21.40
N GLY A 473 26.50 -0.37 -21.12
CA GLY A 473 25.08 -0.03 -20.97
C GLY A 473 24.30 0.00 -22.29
N GLY A 474 24.97 -0.05 -23.46
CA GLY A 474 24.29 -0.10 -24.74
C GLY A 474 23.84 -1.52 -25.13
N LYS A 475 22.92 -1.59 -26.10
CA LYS A 475 22.31 -2.83 -26.61
C LYS A 475 22.56 -2.96 -28.12
N VAL A 476 22.85 -4.18 -28.57
CA VAL A 476 22.85 -4.54 -30.01
C VAL A 476 21.40 -4.78 -30.42
N LEU A 477 20.95 -4.12 -31.48
CA LEU A 477 19.59 -4.23 -32.00
C LEU A 477 19.48 -5.13 -33.21
N VAL A 478 20.48 -5.10 -34.11
CA VAL A 478 20.55 -5.96 -35.33
C VAL A 478 21.93 -6.56 -35.44
N ASP A 479 21.99 -7.87 -35.54
CA ASP A 479 23.24 -8.62 -35.76
C ASP A 479 23.33 -9.22 -37.17
N SER A 480 24.54 -9.39 -37.66
CA SER A 480 24.83 -9.94 -39.00
C SER A 480 25.92 -10.98 -38.96
N THR A 481 26.12 -11.70 -40.07
CA THR A 481 27.22 -12.68 -40.26
C THR A 481 28.61 -12.08 -40.05
N LYS A 482 28.73 -10.76 -40.06
CA LYS A 482 30.01 -10.03 -39.88
C LYS A 482 30.12 -9.33 -38.54
N GLY A 483 29.02 -9.32 -37.74
CA GLY A 483 28.87 -8.65 -36.45
C GLY A 483 27.74 -7.63 -36.42
N PRO A 484 27.57 -6.93 -35.30
CA PRO A 484 26.46 -6.00 -35.08
C PRO A 484 26.49 -4.84 -36.12
N ILE A 485 25.32 -4.58 -36.74
CA ILE A 485 25.12 -3.50 -37.69
C ILE A 485 24.12 -2.43 -37.24
N MET A 486 23.45 -2.63 -36.14
CA MET A 486 22.66 -1.61 -35.47
C MET A 486 22.75 -1.78 -33.93
N ALA A 487 22.94 -0.68 -33.24
CA ALA A 487 22.99 -0.65 -31.78
C ALA A 487 22.46 0.67 -31.24
N ILE A 488 22.15 0.71 -29.93
CA ILE A 488 21.72 1.89 -29.20
C ILE A 488 22.44 1.95 -27.85
N ALA A 489 22.73 3.15 -27.36
CA ALA A 489 23.31 3.34 -26.03
C ALA A 489 22.89 4.67 -25.42
N PRO A 490 22.80 4.72 -24.05
CA PRO A 490 22.49 5.96 -23.33
C PRO A 490 23.69 6.93 -23.36
N ARG A 491 23.37 8.25 -23.32
CA ARG A 491 24.31 9.37 -23.21
C ARG A 491 23.69 10.51 -22.43
N ASP A 492 24.14 10.75 -21.22
CA ASP A 492 23.77 11.93 -20.41
C ASP A 492 22.25 12.27 -20.39
N GLY A 493 21.41 11.25 -20.23
CA GLY A 493 19.94 11.39 -20.27
C GLY A 493 19.32 11.31 -21.67
N TYR A 494 20.10 11.22 -22.72
CA TYR A 494 19.67 10.97 -24.10
C TYR A 494 20.07 9.58 -24.59
N GLU A 495 19.56 9.17 -25.75
CA GLU A 495 19.91 7.91 -26.41
C GLU A 495 20.52 8.16 -27.77
N ASP A 496 21.60 7.47 -28.07
CA ASP A 496 22.26 7.48 -29.36
C ASP A 496 22.04 6.12 -30.05
N ALA A 497 21.27 6.11 -31.14
CA ALA A 497 21.10 4.95 -32.01
C ALA A 497 22.04 5.04 -33.24
N VAL A 498 22.63 3.92 -33.62
CA VAL A 498 23.55 3.86 -34.74
C VAL A 498 23.14 2.73 -35.68
N LEU A 499 22.84 3.07 -36.95
CA LEU A 499 22.66 2.15 -38.05
C LEU A 499 23.95 2.16 -38.88
N GLY A 500 24.68 1.05 -38.92
CA GLY A 500 26.03 0.94 -39.49
C GLY A 500 26.07 1.06 -41.01
N PHE A 501 24.94 0.91 -41.71
CA PHE A 501 24.88 1.01 -43.15
C PHE A 501 24.11 2.22 -43.66
N GLU A 502 24.56 2.78 -44.73
CA GLU A 502 23.91 3.87 -45.46
C GLU A 502 22.70 3.34 -46.22
N ILE A 503 21.62 4.12 -46.34
CA ILE A 503 20.48 3.76 -47.20
C ILE A 503 20.86 3.97 -48.70
N VAL A 504 21.49 5.11 -48.98
CA VAL A 504 22.07 5.45 -50.29
C VAL A 504 23.56 5.61 -50.06
N GLY A 505 24.36 4.85 -50.74
CA GLY A 505 25.82 4.93 -50.69
C GLY A 505 26.38 5.60 -51.94
N GLN A 506 27.72 5.54 -52.11
CA GLN A 506 28.43 5.93 -53.32
C GLN A 506 29.20 4.71 -53.87
N ASN A 507 29.16 4.50 -55.20
CA ASN A 507 29.99 3.50 -55.84
C ASN A 507 31.43 3.99 -55.94
N ALA A 508 32.35 3.16 -56.58
CA ALA A 508 33.72 3.51 -56.73
C ALA A 508 33.92 4.73 -57.64
N ASP A 509 32.97 5.03 -58.52
CA ASP A 509 32.99 6.18 -59.46
C ASP A 509 32.39 7.45 -58.81
N GLY A 510 31.99 7.41 -57.51
CA GLY A 510 31.41 8.54 -56.84
C GLY A 510 29.91 8.76 -57.11
N GLU A 511 29.27 7.89 -57.88
CA GLU A 511 27.87 7.98 -58.22
C GLU A 511 27.03 7.43 -57.04
N ARG A 512 25.89 8.07 -56.75
CA ARG A 512 24.96 7.63 -55.70
C ARG A 512 24.20 6.37 -56.12
N THR A 513 24.36 5.33 -55.37
CA THR A 513 23.70 4.04 -55.58
C THR A 513 23.01 3.56 -54.32
N ALA A 514 21.99 2.72 -54.48
CA ALA A 514 21.33 2.11 -53.30
C ALA A 514 22.30 1.14 -52.62
N ASN A 515 22.58 1.34 -51.33
CA ASN A 515 23.38 0.46 -50.50
C ASN A 515 22.56 -0.66 -49.85
N THR A 516 21.22 -0.51 -49.87
CA THR A 516 20.29 -1.52 -49.38
C THR A 516 18.99 -1.51 -50.20
N ASN A 517 18.32 -2.66 -50.24
CA ASN A 517 16.98 -2.79 -50.82
C ASN A 517 15.88 -2.46 -49.83
N TRP A 518 16.19 -2.13 -48.56
CA TRP A 518 15.22 -1.92 -47.48
C TRP A 518 14.10 -0.91 -47.79
N PRO A 519 14.37 0.24 -48.46
CA PRO A 519 13.29 1.18 -48.85
C PRO A 519 12.18 0.62 -49.74
N ARG A 520 12.37 -0.58 -50.32
CA ARG A 520 11.34 -1.28 -51.11
C ARG A 520 10.35 -2.08 -50.28
N TYR A 521 10.60 -2.22 -48.98
CA TYR A 521 9.76 -3.00 -48.04
C TYR A 521 8.99 -2.07 -47.11
N PHE A 522 7.78 -2.46 -46.71
CA PHE A 522 6.96 -1.72 -45.76
C PHE A 522 7.61 -1.57 -44.39
N SER A 523 8.57 -2.43 -44.05
CA SER A 523 9.30 -2.34 -42.77
C SER A 523 10.15 -1.06 -42.67
N PHE A 524 10.55 -0.44 -43.78
CA PHE A 524 11.33 0.80 -43.76
C PHE A 524 10.55 2.03 -43.32
N PRO A 525 9.36 2.33 -43.88
CA PRO A 525 8.49 3.38 -43.34
C PRO A 525 8.08 3.11 -41.88
N ASN A 526 7.85 1.84 -41.51
CA ASN A 526 7.52 1.50 -40.10
C ASN A 526 8.70 1.82 -39.16
N PHE A 527 9.94 1.48 -39.59
CA PHE A 527 11.12 1.88 -38.83
C PHE A 527 11.22 3.40 -38.66
N CYS A 528 10.99 4.17 -39.71
CA CYS A 528 10.98 5.65 -39.60
C CYS A 528 9.92 6.16 -38.67
N LEU A 529 8.71 5.55 -38.63
CA LEU A 529 7.66 5.89 -37.67
C LEU A 529 8.08 5.54 -36.22
N ASN A 530 8.70 4.39 -36.03
CA ASN A 530 9.24 4.00 -34.73
C ASN A 530 10.34 4.95 -34.23
N VAL A 531 11.16 5.48 -35.17
CA VAL A 531 12.16 6.52 -34.85
C VAL A 531 11.48 7.79 -34.35
N PHE A 532 10.37 8.25 -34.95
CA PHE A 532 9.58 9.36 -34.43
C PHE A 532 9.01 9.08 -33.03
N GLN A 533 8.45 7.89 -32.86
CA GLN A 533 7.78 7.52 -31.64
C GLN A 533 8.75 7.32 -30.47
N TYR A 534 9.80 6.58 -30.69
CA TYR A 534 10.72 6.19 -29.62
C TYR A 534 11.80 7.25 -29.37
N LEU A 535 12.64 7.55 -30.38
CA LEU A 535 13.72 8.53 -30.23
C LEU A 535 13.20 9.97 -30.23
N GLY A 536 12.18 10.25 -31.05
CA GLY A 536 11.58 11.58 -31.10
C GLY A 536 10.60 11.88 -29.96
N GLY A 537 10.28 10.90 -29.12
CA GLY A 537 9.30 11.09 -28.04
C GLY A 537 7.89 11.39 -28.55
N ALA A 538 7.61 11.14 -29.85
CA ALA A 538 6.26 11.28 -30.42
C ALA A 538 5.43 10.05 -30.04
N SER A 539 5.22 9.79 -28.77
CA SER A 539 4.24 8.80 -28.37
C SER A 539 2.90 9.16 -28.97
N ALA A 540 2.31 8.24 -29.73
CA ALA A 540 1.00 8.42 -30.32
C ALA A 540 -0.09 8.69 -29.27
N ASP A 541 0.14 8.24 -28.07
CA ASP A 541 -0.62 8.56 -26.85
C ASP A 541 0.43 8.93 -25.81
N GLY A 542 0.32 10.13 -25.24
CA GLY A 542 1.07 10.45 -24.03
C GLY A 542 0.99 9.22 -23.15
N GLN A 543 2.14 8.72 -22.71
CA GLN A 543 2.15 7.65 -21.70
C GLN A 543 1.40 8.21 -20.50
N ASN A 544 0.08 8.00 -20.48
CA ASN A 544 -0.69 8.07 -19.28
C ASN A 544 -0.24 6.87 -18.42
N ALA A 545 1.01 6.91 -17.93
CA ALA A 545 1.42 6.02 -16.87
C ALA A 545 0.37 6.18 -15.79
N VAL A 546 -0.25 5.08 -15.40
CA VAL A 546 -1.18 5.09 -14.28
C VAL A 546 -0.35 5.42 -13.05
N ILE A 547 -0.46 6.66 -12.57
CA ILE A 547 0.16 7.09 -11.32
C ILE A 547 -0.79 6.71 -10.20
N ARG A 548 -0.30 5.96 -9.24
CA ARG A 548 -1.08 5.59 -8.04
C ARG A 548 -0.94 6.66 -6.97
N PRO A 549 -1.92 6.77 -6.07
CA PRO A 549 -1.79 7.66 -4.91
C PRO A 549 -0.55 7.30 -4.09
N GLY A 550 0.29 8.30 -3.80
CA GLY A 550 1.58 8.14 -3.13
C GLY A 550 2.79 7.93 -4.06
N GLU A 551 2.59 7.48 -5.31
CA GLU A 551 3.68 7.34 -6.26
C GLU A 551 4.10 8.71 -6.84
N PRO A 552 5.41 9.01 -6.93
CA PRO A 552 5.86 10.26 -7.52
C PRO A 552 5.49 10.35 -9.01
N ALA A 553 4.96 11.50 -9.42
CA ALA A 553 4.64 11.80 -10.82
C ALA A 553 5.87 12.40 -11.52
N GLU A 554 6.39 11.71 -12.53
CA GLU A 554 7.44 12.23 -13.42
C GLU A 554 6.80 12.89 -14.64
N ILE A 555 7.02 14.18 -14.82
CA ILE A 555 6.38 14.99 -15.85
C ILE A 555 7.43 15.70 -16.69
N ASP A 556 7.41 15.47 -17.99
CA ASP A 556 8.24 16.21 -18.92
C ASP A 556 7.64 17.60 -19.17
N LEU A 557 8.37 18.65 -18.85
CA LEU A 557 7.95 20.03 -19.03
C LEU A 557 8.83 20.71 -20.10
N PRO A 558 8.28 21.65 -20.88
CA PRO A 558 9.10 22.52 -21.69
C PRO A 558 9.98 23.41 -20.78
N GLU A 559 11.18 23.73 -21.23
CA GLU A 559 12.03 24.68 -20.50
C GLU A 559 11.29 25.97 -20.22
N THR A 560 11.18 26.33 -18.98
CA THR A 560 10.58 27.59 -18.51
C THR A 560 11.40 28.17 -17.38
N LYS A 561 11.50 29.51 -17.36
CA LYS A 561 12.10 30.26 -16.25
C LYS A 561 11.04 30.78 -15.28
N ASP A 562 9.79 30.59 -15.61
CA ASP A 562 8.67 31.05 -14.76
C ASP A 562 8.49 30.07 -13.58
N ALA A 563 8.07 30.61 -12.43
CA ALA A 563 7.71 29.81 -11.28
C ALA A 563 6.56 28.87 -11.63
N LEU A 564 6.73 27.60 -11.31
CA LEU A 564 5.73 26.57 -11.54
C LEU A 564 4.74 26.49 -10.38
N THR A 565 3.53 26.15 -10.70
CA THR A 565 2.47 25.88 -9.71
C THR A 565 1.72 24.62 -10.11
N VAL A 566 1.64 23.65 -9.20
CA VAL A 566 0.76 22.47 -9.39
C VAL A 566 -0.57 22.74 -8.71
N ILE A 567 -1.65 22.57 -9.47
CA ILE A 567 -3.01 22.61 -8.96
C ILE A 567 -3.44 21.18 -8.67
N LEU A 568 -3.82 20.91 -7.42
CA LEU A 568 -4.27 19.61 -6.93
C LEU A 568 -5.76 19.39 -7.27
N PRO A 569 -6.30 18.17 -7.14
CA PRO A 569 -7.71 17.87 -7.40
C PRO A 569 -8.69 18.66 -6.53
N ASP A 570 -8.32 19.04 -5.31
CA ASP A 570 -9.10 19.88 -4.40
C ASP A 570 -9.06 21.38 -4.73
N GLY A 571 -8.30 21.78 -5.78
CA GLY A 571 -8.08 23.16 -6.19
C GLY A 571 -6.98 23.89 -5.42
N SER A 572 -6.34 23.26 -4.45
CA SER A 572 -5.18 23.85 -3.75
C SER A 572 -4.01 24.00 -4.70
N LYS A 573 -3.16 24.98 -4.43
CA LYS A 573 -2.00 25.33 -5.26
C LYS A 573 -0.70 25.08 -4.52
N ARG A 574 0.23 24.37 -5.17
CA ARG A 574 1.58 24.11 -4.65
C ARG A 574 2.60 24.81 -5.55
N PRO A 575 3.30 25.84 -5.05
CA PRO A 575 4.40 26.43 -5.78
C PRO A 575 5.59 25.48 -5.80
N ILE A 576 6.24 25.37 -6.94
CA ILE A 576 7.42 24.50 -7.16
C ILE A 576 8.47 25.28 -7.91
N ASP A 577 9.74 25.07 -7.58
CA ASP A 577 10.86 25.61 -8.32
C ASP A 577 10.98 24.95 -9.70
N ALA A 578 11.33 25.72 -10.71
CA ALA A 578 11.51 25.20 -12.05
C ALA A 578 12.66 24.16 -12.06
N PRO A 579 12.45 22.95 -12.60
CA PRO A 579 13.48 21.93 -12.65
C PRO A 579 14.62 22.33 -13.59
N GLU A 580 15.87 22.01 -13.23
CA GLU A 580 17.06 22.34 -14.04
C GLU A 580 17.12 21.59 -15.40
N ALA A 581 16.41 20.47 -15.53
CA ALA A 581 16.52 19.55 -16.67
C ALA A 581 15.19 19.24 -17.39
N GLY A 582 14.19 20.11 -17.29
CA GLY A 582 12.91 19.90 -18.00
C GLY A 582 12.04 18.74 -17.48
N LYS A 583 12.47 18.00 -16.43
CA LYS A 583 11.71 16.94 -15.77
C LYS A 583 11.31 17.38 -14.38
N LEU A 584 9.99 17.41 -14.14
CA LEU A 584 9.42 17.66 -12.81
C LEU A 584 9.09 16.32 -12.15
N VAL A 585 9.58 16.10 -10.93
CA VAL A 585 9.15 15.00 -10.06
C VAL A 585 8.25 15.60 -8.96
N PHE A 586 6.98 15.20 -8.96
CA PHE A 586 6.01 15.70 -7.99
C PHE A 586 5.59 14.57 -7.04
N HIS A 587 5.74 14.79 -5.73
CA HIS A 587 5.54 13.76 -4.70
C HIS A 587 4.17 13.81 -4.01
N GLU A 588 3.48 14.97 -4.01
CA GLU A 588 2.20 15.13 -3.31
C GLU A 588 1.03 14.58 -4.17
N THR A 589 1.02 13.27 -4.42
CA THR A 589 0.05 12.56 -5.25
C THR A 589 -0.96 11.73 -4.45
N ASP A 590 -1.16 12.03 -3.18
CA ASP A 590 -1.99 11.24 -2.26
C ASP A 590 -3.49 11.20 -2.64
N GLN A 591 -3.96 12.19 -3.39
CA GLN A 591 -5.36 12.31 -3.77
C GLN A 591 -5.60 11.82 -5.20
N PRO A 592 -6.52 10.85 -5.44
CA PRO A 592 -6.97 10.54 -6.79
C PRO A 592 -7.62 11.76 -7.45
N GLY A 593 -7.27 11.99 -8.72
CA GLY A 593 -7.81 13.13 -9.43
C GLY A 593 -6.92 13.63 -10.57
N SER A 594 -7.34 14.71 -11.20
CA SER A 594 -6.56 15.36 -12.26
C SER A 594 -5.77 16.54 -11.69
N TYR A 595 -4.49 16.56 -11.99
CA TYR A 595 -3.54 17.60 -11.60
C TYR A 595 -3.16 18.46 -12.80
N GLU A 596 -2.86 19.74 -12.57
CA GLU A 596 -2.40 20.66 -13.60
C GLU A 596 -1.10 21.35 -13.18
N VAL A 597 -0.10 21.34 -14.06
CA VAL A 597 1.13 22.11 -13.91
C VAL A 597 1.02 23.40 -14.71
N GLN A 598 1.13 24.53 -14.04
CA GLN A 598 0.99 25.85 -14.65
C GLN A 598 2.26 26.68 -14.48
N ALA A 599 2.56 27.51 -15.48
CA ALA A 599 3.56 28.58 -15.40
C ALA A 599 2.95 29.90 -15.87
N GLY A 600 3.05 30.96 -15.07
CA GLY A 600 2.49 32.26 -15.44
C GLY A 600 0.99 32.25 -15.76
N GLY A 601 0.24 31.26 -15.25
CA GLY A 601 -1.19 31.06 -15.54
C GLY A 601 -1.51 30.22 -16.77
N ASN A 602 -0.51 29.80 -17.54
CA ASN A 602 -0.69 28.88 -18.67
C ASN A 602 -0.47 27.43 -18.21
N VAL A 603 -1.34 26.52 -18.65
CA VAL A 603 -1.19 25.08 -18.39
C VAL A 603 -0.10 24.51 -19.28
N LEU A 604 0.95 23.97 -18.68
CA LEU A 604 2.06 23.32 -19.37
C LEU A 604 1.82 21.81 -19.54
N ALA A 605 1.34 21.16 -18.49
CA ALA A 605 1.06 19.73 -18.49
C ALA A 605 -0.09 19.38 -17.56
N ARG A 606 -0.70 18.23 -17.78
CA ARG A 606 -1.69 17.62 -16.90
C ARG A 606 -1.33 16.17 -16.67
N PHE A 607 -1.67 15.65 -15.49
CA PHE A 607 -1.58 14.22 -15.22
C PHE A 607 -2.74 13.78 -14.32
N ALA A 608 -2.97 12.48 -14.26
CA ALA A 608 -4.05 11.92 -13.47
C ALA A 608 -3.51 10.86 -12.51
N VAL A 609 -4.02 10.88 -11.29
CA VAL A 609 -3.72 9.92 -10.24
C VAL A 609 -4.98 9.09 -10.00
N ASN A 610 -4.84 7.76 -10.00
CA ASN A 610 -5.94 6.82 -9.85
C ASN A 610 -5.54 5.66 -8.95
N LEU A 611 -6.49 5.16 -8.18
CA LEU A 611 -6.26 3.95 -7.36
C LEU A 611 -6.01 2.73 -8.27
N PHE A 612 -6.92 2.42 -9.19
CA PHE A 612 -6.89 1.30 -10.13
C PHE A 612 -6.18 0.05 -9.60
N ASP A 613 -6.48 -0.30 -8.35
CA ASP A 613 -5.96 -1.48 -7.69
C ASP A 613 -7.08 -2.49 -7.47
N ARG A 614 -6.90 -3.71 -7.99
CA ARG A 614 -7.94 -4.75 -7.92
C ARG A 614 -8.06 -5.33 -6.51
N GLU A 615 -6.96 -5.40 -5.76
CA GLU A 615 -6.99 -5.92 -4.39
C GLU A 615 -7.69 -4.95 -3.45
N GLU A 616 -7.45 -3.64 -3.61
CA GLU A 616 -8.15 -2.59 -2.84
C GLU A 616 -9.64 -2.50 -3.18
N SER A 617 -10.01 -2.71 -4.46
CA SER A 617 -11.40 -2.66 -4.91
C SER A 617 -12.20 -3.90 -4.58
N ASP A 618 -11.56 -5.06 -4.39
CA ASP A 618 -12.23 -6.27 -3.92
C ASP A 618 -12.39 -6.22 -2.39
N VAL A 619 -13.43 -5.55 -1.95
CA VAL A 619 -13.70 -5.35 -0.52
C VAL A 619 -14.23 -6.57 0.23
N ARG A 620 -14.32 -7.76 -0.39
CA ARG A 620 -14.72 -8.98 0.30
C ARG A 620 -13.56 -9.50 1.16
N LEU A 621 -13.82 -9.93 2.38
CA LEU A 621 -12.84 -10.72 3.12
C LEU A 621 -12.56 -12.03 2.40
N ARG A 622 -11.31 -12.44 2.34
CA ARG A 622 -10.95 -13.78 1.82
C ARG A 622 -11.47 -14.83 2.81
N ALA A 623 -12.31 -15.75 2.33
CA ALA A 623 -12.87 -16.82 3.14
C ALA A 623 -12.78 -18.16 2.42
N ARG A 624 -12.43 -19.21 3.17
CA ARG A 624 -12.43 -20.58 2.72
C ARG A 624 -13.68 -21.27 3.23
N GLN A 625 -14.30 -22.11 2.40
CA GLN A 625 -15.41 -22.95 2.82
C GLN A 625 -14.85 -24.17 3.56
N ASP A 626 -15.15 -24.29 4.86
CA ASP A 626 -14.79 -25.48 5.64
C ASP A 626 -15.64 -26.66 5.16
N GLY A 627 -15.00 -27.65 4.53
CA GLY A 627 -15.64 -28.80 3.91
C GLY A 627 -16.41 -29.70 4.87
N GLU A 628 -16.11 -29.68 6.18
CA GLU A 628 -16.78 -30.53 7.19
C GLU A 628 -18.02 -29.84 7.82
N LYS A 629 -18.06 -28.52 7.88
CA LYS A 629 -19.13 -27.76 8.57
C LYS A 629 -19.94 -26.86 7.64
N GLY A 630 -19.50 -26.64 6.40
CA GLY A 630 -20.16 -25.72 5.46
C GLY A 630 -20.13 -24.24 5.90
N LEU A 631 -19.31 -23.91 6.89
CA LEU A 631 -19.14 -22.55 7.38
C LEU A 631 -18.05 -21.83 6.56
N GLN A 632 -18.24 -20.55 6.33
CA GLN A 632 -17.19 -19.69 5.76
C GLN A 632 -16.24 -19.25 6.88
N GLU A 633 -14.97 -19.65 6.76
CA GLU A 633 -13.91 -19.25 7.69
C GLU A 633 -12.99 -18.28 6.97
N VAL A 634 -12.69 -17.14 7.63
CA VAL A 634 -11.78 -16.12 7.07
C VAL A 634 -10.38 -16.72 6.94
N GLU A 635 -9.74 -16.51 5.79
CA GLU A 635 -8.40 -17.03 5.52
C GLU A 635 -7.37 -16.41 6.48
N SER A 636 -6.35 -17.20 6.81
CA SER A 636 -5.18 -16.73 7.57
C SER A 636 -4.31 -15.80 6.72
N LEU A 637 -3.55 -14.94 7.38
CA LEU A 637 -2.51 -14.14 6.76
C LEU A 637 -1.19 -14.90 6.72
N SER A 638 -0.58 -15.03 5.55
CA SER A 638 0.76 -15.63 5.43
C SER A 638 1.84 -14.56 5.65
N ILE A 639 2.44 -14.56 6.85
CA ILE A 639 3.51 -13.64 7.24
C ILE A 639 4.80 -14.45 7.42
N GLY A 640 5.72 -14.35 6.46
CA GLY A 640 6.94 -15.12 6.44
C GLY A 640 6.68 -16.62 6.33
N TYR A 641 7.04 -17.36 7.35
CA TYR A 641 6.87 -18.82 7.44
C TYR A 641 5.68 -19.22 8.32
N VAL A 642 4.85 -18.26 8.77
CA VAL A 642 3.75 -18.49 9.72
C VAL A 642 2.44 -18.04 9.11
N ASP A 643 1.44 -18.92 9.18
CA ASP A 643 0.06 -18.56 8.86
C ASP A 643 -0.64 -18.08 10.14
N VAL A 644 -0.95 -16.78 10.17
CA VAL A 644 -1.63 -16.12 11.29
C VAL A 644 -3.13 -16.22 11.08
N ALA A 645 -3.78 -17.06 11.86
CA ALA A 645 -5.22 -17.28 11.78
C ALA A 645 -6.01 -16.04 12.21
N ALA A 646 -7.23 -15.90 11.67
CA ALA A 646 -8.17 -14.89 12.14
C ALA A 646 -8.62 -15.23 13.56
N GLU A 647 -8.42 -14.31 14.50
CA GLU A 647 -8.74 -14.49 15.91
C GLU A 647 -9.75 -13.45 16.39
N SER A 648 -10.48 -13.80 17.45
CA SER A 648 -11.19 -12.80 18.25
C SER A 648 -10.19 -12.03 19.10
N PRO A 649 -10.35 -10.70 19.28
CA PRO A 649 -9.35 -9.83 19.92
C PRO A 649 -9.06 -10.16 21.38
N SER A 650 -9.87 -10.98 22.02
CA SER A 650 -9.77 -11.26 23.43
C SER A 650 -9.75 -12.76 23.70
N SER A 651 -8.75 -13.20 24.43
CA SER A 651 -8.79 -14.53 25.04
C SER A 651 -9.71 -14.51 26.27
N PRO A 652 -10.56 -15.53 26.48
CA PRO A 652 -11.37 -15.59 27.68
C PRO A 652 -10.47 -15.77 28.90
N VAL A 653 -10.22 -14.69 29.61
CA VAL A 653 -9.49 -14.69 30.87
C VAL A 653 -10.49 -14.67 32.00
N ARG A 654 -10.29 -15.55 32.97
CA ARG A 654 -11.16 -15.67 34.13
C ARG A 654 -10.79 -14.63 35.20
N LYS A 655 -11.65 -13.62 35.42
CA LYS A 655 -11.51 -12.69 36.54
C LYS A 655 -11.97 -13.36 37.81
N GLU A 656 -11.04 -13.68 38.72
CA GLU A 656 -11.29 -14.37 39.96
C GLU A 656 -11.64 -13.35 41.07
N LEU A 657 -12.69 -13.63 41.85
CA LEU A 657 -13.20 -12.76 42.91
C LEU A 657 -12.63 -13.09 44.30
N TRP A 658 -11.69 -14.03 44.42
CA TRP A 658 -11.22 -14.51 45.72
C TRP A 658 -10.54 -13.40 46.54
N THR A 659 -9.87 -12.42 45.93
CA THR A 659 -9.25 -11.27 46.63
C THR A 659 -10.31 -10.39 47.32
N ALA A 660 -11.40 -10.07 46.64
CA ALA A 660 -12.51 -9.29 47.20
C ALA A 660 -13.18 -10.05 48.34
N LEU A 661 -13.34 -11.38 48.19
CA LEU A 661 -13.91 -12.24 49.25
C LEU A 661 -13.00 -12.31 50.47
N LEU A 662 -11.66 -12.38 50.29
CA LEU A 662 -10.72 -12.34 51.40
C LEU A 662 -10.72 -10.99 52.12
N LEU A 663 -10.82 -9.87 51.37
CA LEU A 663 -10.97 -8.54 52.00
C LEU A 663 -12.28 -8.42 52.77
N ALA A 664 -13.37 -8.98 52.25
CA ALA A 664 -14.66 -9.04 53.01
C ALA A 664 -14.54 -9.91 54.28
N ALA A 665 -13.86 -11.06 54.17
CA ALA A 665 -13.60 -11.92 55.31
C ALA A 665 -12.74 -11.21 56.37
N LEU A 666 -11.70 -10.46 55.96
CA LEU A 666 -10.88 -9.65 56.85
C LEU A 666 -11.71 -8.55 57.55
N ALA A 667 -12.60 -7.88 56.83
CA ALA A 667 -13.49 -6.88 57.40
C ALA A 667 -14.44 -7.49 58.46
N VAL A 668 -14.97 -8.69 58.19
CA VAL A 668 -15.80 -9.43 59.16
C VAL A 668 -14.99 -9.81 60.40
N LEU A 669 -13.73 -10.22 60.24
CA LEU A 669 -12.82 -10.56 61.33
C LEU A 669 -12.50 -9.34 62.20
N VAL A 670 -12.25 -8.18 61.62
CA VAL A 670 -12.03 -6.91 62.33
C VAL A 670 -13.30 -6.53 63.12
N LEU A 671 -14.48 -6.68 62.51
CA LEU A 671 -15.76 -6.41 63.15
C LEU A 671 -16.02 -7.37 64.34
N GLU A 672 -15.73 -8.67 64.16
CA GLU A 672 -15.81 -9.68 65.19
C GLU A 672 -14.90 -9.33 66.39
N TRP A 673 -13.62 -9.01 66.08
CA TRP A 673 -12.63 -8.59 67.08
C TRP A 673 -13.07 -7.33 67.84
N TYR A 674 -13.63 -6.32 67.14
CA TYR A 674 -14.15 -5.10 67.77
C TYR A 674 -15.30 -5.40 68.70
N ILE A 675 -16.27 -6.23 68.32
CA ILE A 675 -17.42 -6.61 69.11
C ILE A 675 -16.96 -7.46 70.33
N TYR A 676 -16.03 -8.38 70.14
CA TYR A 676 -15.41 -9.21 71.15
C TYR A 676 -14.72 -8.36 72.24
N ASN A 677 -13.87 -7.42 71.83
CA ASN A 677 -13.09 -6.56 72.75
C ASN A 677 -13.98 -5.62 73.54
N ARG A 678 -15.03 -5.09 72.94
CA ARG A 678 -16.02 -4.28 73.68
C ARG A 678 -16.79 -5.08 74.73
N ARG A 679 -16.84 -6.40 74.65
CA ARG A 679 -17.46 -7.30 75.57
C ARG A 679 -16.57 -7.59 76.79
N VAL A 680 -15.29 -7.40 76.74
CA VAL A 680 -14.34 -7.61 77.84
C VAL A 680 -14.30 -6.41 78.80
N TYR A 681 -14.73 -5.22 78.33
CA TYR A 681 -14.74 -3.99 79.12
C TYR A 681 -16.08 -3.68 79.75
N ILE A 682 -17.06 -4.62 79.74
CA ILE A 682 -18.35 -4.56 80.49
C ILE A 682 -18.42 -5.84 81.33
#